data_d2cd1784cafc2f158ebb7d4365a393a8
#
_entry.id   d2cd1784cafc2f158ebb7d4365a393a8
#
_cell.length_a   1.000
_cell.length_b   1.000
_cell.length_c   1.000
_cell.angle_alpha   90.00
_cell.angle_beta   90.00
_cell.angle_gamma   90.00
#
_symmetry.space_group_name_H-M   'P 1'
#
loop_
_entity.id
_entity.type
_entity.pdbx_description
1 polymer ?
#
loop_
_entity_poly.entity_id
_entity_poly.type
_entity_poly.pdbx_seq_one_letter_code
_entity_poly.pdbx_strand_id
1 'polypeptide(L)'
;MSDPSHREGSRALNTPRAGLRLAMSAALSALLVSCASPPADPEPTIEQESSASPTGHLAQQGHYTSDDWWPNRLDLRVLRPDAPAADPVDANFDYADAFSKLDLAALKKDIEQVLTTSQDWWPADYGHYGGLMIRLAWHSSGTYRATDGRGGSASGTIRFAPLNSWPDNANLDKARRLLWPIKKKYGRSLSWADLMVLSGNVALESMGFQTLGFGGGREDVYEPTDINWGPETEWLADERFSKDGKKLARPLGASQMGLIYVNPEGPGGVPDPLAAAHHIRATFGRMGMNDEETVALIAGGHTLGKAHGAAHGKHVGREPEAAPLEEQGLGWKNSYKSGKGEDTITSGLEGAWTSTPVRWGQGYFNNLFKYEWKLVTSPAGAKQWTPIGAPKTVPDAHDSSKRHRPMMLTTDLSMIKDPAYHAIAKRFHEKPQEFEAAFARAWFKLTHRDMGPQTRLLGPEVPEAQLWQDPVPALDHELVGAEEIATLKRQILASGLTTSQLVKAAWASASTYRDTDKRGGANGARVRLAPQKDWEVNSSAELDKVLPVLETIQSKFSAAKAGKKISLADLIVLGGCAAVEAAAKRAGHEIQVPFAPGRTDASQAMTDAASFALLEPQGDGFRNYLQSGTKRRAPELLVDRADLLRLSAPEMTVLVAGLRVLGANHGGSKHGVFTSRPGTLSNDFLVNLLDLDLEWRKSGDDVYEGVSRATGKVKWTGTSVDLVFGSNSQLRAIAEVYAGDDAELKFVEDFAQAWAKVMDLDRFDLQR
;
A
#
# COMPACT_ATOMS: atom_id res chain seq x y z
N MET A 1 -46.87 -1.25 -41.77
CA MET A 1 -48.34 -1.12 -41.60
C MET A 1 -48.59 -0.74 -40.16
N SER A 2 -48.80 0.54 -40.04
CA SER A 2 -49.85 1.29 -39.33
C SER A 2 -49.65 1.43 -37.81
N ASP A 3 -49.12 2.52 -37.46
CA ASP A 3 -49.56 3.46 -36.43
C ASP A 3 -51.00 3.93 -36.74
N PRO A 4 -51.84 4.53 -35.89
CA PRO A 4 -51.50 5.56 -34.87
C PRO A 4 -52.45 5.73 -33.64
N SER A 5 -51.99 6.52 -32.68
CA SER A 5 -52.51 7.83 -32.22
C SER A 5 -53.48 7.97 -31.03
N HIS A 6 -53.14 8.99 -30.25
CA HIS A 6 -53.93 10.04 -29.54
C HIS A 6 -54.64 9.66 -28.22
N ARG A 7 -54.74 10.43 -27.19
CA ARG A 7 -54.50 11.88 -26.86
C ARG A 7 -54.64 12.13 -25.35
N GLU A 8 -53.85 13.04 -24.86
CA GLU A 8 -54.14 14.13 -23.91
C GLU A 8 -55.15 14.01 -22.77
N GLY A 9 -54.72 14.50 -21.63
CA GLY A 9 -55.62 14.95 -20.56
C GLY A 9 -54.86 15.41 -19.30
N SER A 10 -54.46 16.68 -19.31
CA SER A 10 -53.94 17.41 -18.14
C SER A 10 -54.98 17.57 -17.03
N ARG A 11 -54.53 17.58 -15.75
CA ARG A 11 -54.91 18.60 -14.73
C ARG A 11 -54.15 18.46 -13.46
N ALA A 12 -53.64 19.59 -13.01
CA ALA A 12 -53.00 19.81 -11.71
C ALA A 12 -54.02 19.78 -10.57
N LEU A 13 -53.55 19.49 -9.34
CA LEU A 13 -53.67 20.33 -8.16
C LEU A 13 -53.41 19.57 -6.84
N ASN A 14 -52.61 20.23 -6.02
CA ASN A 14 -52.62 20.25 -4.55
C ASN A 14 -51.97 19.13 -3.74
N THR A 15 -50.89 19.55 -3.13
CA THR A 15 -50.34 19.01 -1.85
C THR A 15 -51.38 19.07 -0.71
N PRO A 16 -51.30 18.17 0.24
CA PRO A 16 -50.87 18.63 1.58
C PRO A 16 -49.77 17.76 2.25
N ARG A 17 -48.96 18.45 3.02
CA ARG A 17 -48.00 17.92 3.97
C ARG A 17 -48.70 17.02 4.99
N ALA A 18 -48.15 15.82 5.18
CA ALA A 18 -48.32 15.07 6.43
C ALA A 18 -47.03 14.34 6.72
N GLY A 19 -46.39 14.65 7.84
CA GLY A 19 -45.14 14.07 8.30
C GLY A 19 -45.28 12.60 8.66
N LEU A 20 -44.31 11.84 8.23
CA LEU A 20 -44.08 10.49 8.74
C LEU A 20 -42.68 10.48 9.34
N ARG A 21 -42.62 10.41 10.63
CA ARG A 21 -41.42 10.18 11.41
C ARG A 21 -40.94 8.77 11.10
N LEU A 22 -39.77 8.66 10.50
CA LEU A 22 -39.05 7.41 10.42
C LEU A 22 -38.51 7.07 11.80
N ALA A 23 -38.84 5.89 12.27
CA ALA A 23 -38.15 5.24 13.36
C ALA A 23 -36.82 4.74 12.79
N MET A 24 -35.70 5.44 13.06
CA MET A 24 -34.36 4.94 12.80
C MET A 24 -34.00 3.90 13.87
N SER A 25 -33.69 2.71 13.42
CA SER A 25 -33.02 1.68 14.20
C SER A 25 -31.69 2.23 14.70
N ALA A 26 -31.57 2.45 16.00
CA ALA A 26 -30.33 2.74 16.67
C ALA A 26 -29.53 1.44 16.85
N ALA A 27 -28.52 1.25 16.01
CA ALA A 27 -27.47 0.27 16.27
C ALA A 27 -26.15 0.84 15.82
N LEU A 28 -25.27 1.15 16.74
CA LEU A 28 -23.88 1.63 16.62
C LEU A 28 -23.62 3.14 16.58
N SER A 29 -24.47 3.99 17.08
CA SER A 29 -24.11 5.38 17.40
C SER A 29 -23.99 5.58 18.91
N ALA A 30 -23.15 4.82 19.58
CA ALA A 30 -22.98 4.89 21.02
C ALA A 30 -21.51 5.12 21.42
N LEU A 31 -20.90 6.20 20.92
CA LEU A 31 -19.65 6.72 21.46
C LEU A 31 -19.60 8.26 21.48
N LEU A 32 -20.75 8.90 21.60
CA LEU A 32 -20.83 10.30 22.03
C LEU A 32 -21.86 10.41 23.17
N VAL A 33 -21.44 10.04 24.37
CA VAL A 33 -22.19 10.40 25.59
C VAL A 33 -21.66 11.74 26.08
N SER A 34 -22.40 12.79 25.80
CA SER A 34 -22.36 14.03 26.56
C SER A 34 -22.66 13.73 28.01
N CYS A 35 -21.69 13.91 28.91
CA CYS A 35 -21.91 13.93 30.34
C CYS A 35 -22.70 15.20 30.71
N ALA A 36 -23.99 15.05 30.98
CA ALA A 36 -24.74 16.06 31.69
C ALA A 36 -24.50 15.85 33.17
N SER A 37 -23.80 16.80 33.81
CA SER A 37 -23.72 16.94 35.26
C SER A 37 -25.01 17.53 35.80
N PRO A 38 -25.41 17.23 37.06
CA PRO A 38 -26.59 17.83 37.69
C PRO A 38 -26.42 19.33 37.96
N PRO A 39 -27.50 20.10 38.07
CA PRO A 39 -27.39 21.55 38.18
C PRO A 39 -26.76 21.95 39.52
N ALA A 40 -25.71 22.76 39.44
CA ALA A 40 -25.16 23.50 40.56
C ALA A 40 -25.83 24.88 40.63
N ASP A 41 -26.02 25.36 41.87
CA ASP A 41 -26.58 26.66 42.18
C ASP A 41 -25.82 27.82 41.53
N PRO A 42 -26.48 28.95 41.24
CA PRO A 42 -25.87 30.07 40.52
C PRO A 42 -24.90 30.86 41.42
N GLU A 43 -23.61 30.83 41.06
CA GLU A 43 -22.66 31.82 41.55
C GLU A 43 -22.73 33.12 40.71
N PRO A 44 -22.38 34.29 41.28
CA PRO A 44 -22.64 35.57 40.65
C PRO A 44 -21.68 35.83 39.46
N THR A 45 -22.27 36.24 38.36
CA THR A 45 -21.60 36.74 37.16
C THR A 45 -20.69 37.93 37.46
N ILE A 46 -19.40 37.74 37.32
CA ILE A 46 -18.45 38.86 37.12
C ILE A 46 -18.20 38.93 35.60
N GLU A 47 -18.77 39.93 34.96
CA GLU A 47 -18.37 40.31 33.60
C GLU A 47 -16.93 40.81 33.64
N GLN A 48 -16.00 39.94 33.22
CA GLN A 48 -14.67 40.37 32.82
C GLN A 48 -14.65 40.45 31.29
N GLU A 49 -14.70 41.68 30.78
CA GLU A 49 -14.21 41.96 29.43
C GLU A 49 -12.73 41.57 29.37
N SER A 50 -12.45 40.36 28.86
CA SER A 50 -11.09 39.97 28.54
C SER A 50 -10.76 40.46 27.12
N SER A 51 -9.93 41.50 27.05
CA SER A 51 -9.15 41.83 25.86
C SER A 51 -8.19 40.67 25.61
N ALA A 52 -8.66 39.62 24.93
CA ALA A 52 -7.82 38.49 24.54
C ALA A 52 -6.80 38.98 23.51
N SER A 53 -5.52 38.99 23.87
CA SER A 53 -4.43 39.16 22.91
C SER A 53 -4.53 38.01 21.85
N PRO A 54 -4.32 38.32 20.56
CA PRO A 54 -4.37 37.34 19.48
C PRO A 54 -3.45 36.11 19.66
N THR A 55 -2.39 36.28 20.48
CA THR A 55 -1.39 35.23 20.75
C THR A 55 -1.88 34.10 21.68
N GLY A 56 -2.92 34.33 22.49
CA GLY A 56 -3.46 33.31 23.42
C GLY A 56 -4.21 32.19 22.72
N HIS A 57 -4.87 32.49 21.61
CA HIS A 57 -5.61 31.49 20.84
C HIS A 57 -4.72 30.50 20.06
N LEU A 58 -3.56 30.98 19.58
CA LEU A 58 -2.62 30.13 18.83
C LEU A 58 -1.99 29.02 19.70
N ALA A 59 -1.78 29.27 20.99
CA ALA A 59 -1.23 28.30 21.91
C ALA A 59 -2.21 27.16 22.26
N GLN A 60 -3.51 27.36 22.08
CA GLN A 60 -4.56 26.36 22.39
C GLN A 60 -5.03 25.59 21.15
N GLN A 61 -4.79 26.09 19.94
CA GLN A 61 -5.34 25.50 18.69
C GLN A 61 -4.30 24.83 17.81
N GLY A 62 -3.03 24.73 18.22
CA GLY A 62 -1.97 24.18 17.40
C GLY A 62 -1.47 25.16 16.33
N HIS A 63 -0.55 24.69 15.49
CA HIS A 63 -0.01 25.48 14.38
C HIS A 63 -0.91 25.35 13.16
N TYR A 64 -1.37 26.49 12.63
CA TYR A 64 -1.98 26.53 11.30
C TYR A 64 -0.90 26.32 10.26
N THR A 65 -1.16 25.39 9.34
CA THR A 65 -0.28 25.07 8.21
C THR A 65 -0.81 25.71 6.94
N SER A 66 0.00 25.70 5.88
CA SER A 66 -0.48 26.13 4.56
C SER A 66 -1.67 25.32 4.05
N ASP A 67 -1.81 24.07 4.51
CA ASP A 67 -2.93 23.19 4.08
C ASP A 67 -4.26 23.60 4.72
N ASP A 68 -4.24 24.23 5.90
CA ASP A 68 -5.45 24.79 6.54
C ASP A 68 -6.02 25.96 5.71
N TRP A 69 -5.16 26.72 5.03
CA TRP A 69 -5.54 27.84 4.19
C TRP A 69 -5.83 27.42 2.74
N TRP A 70 -5.07 26.46 2.19
CA TRP A 70 -5.16 26.00 0.81
C TRP A 70 -5.17 24.47 0.72
N PRO A 71 -6.26 23.81 1.13
CA PRO A 71 -6.34 22.34 1.21
C PRO A 71 -6.24 21.63 -0.15
N ASN A 72 -6.45 22.37 -1.26
CA ASN A 72 -6.35 21.83 -2.62
C ASN A 72 -4.99 22.11 -3.29
N ARG A 73 -4.01 22.61 -2.55
CA ARG A 73 -2.64 22.79 -3.04
C ARG A 73 -2.01 21.42 -3.32
N LEU A 74 -1.14 21.36 -4.36
CA LEU A 74 -0.33 20.17 -4.61
C LEU A 74 0.61 19.94 -3.43
N ASP A 75 0.50 18.79 -2.79
CA ASP A 75 1.34 18.41 -1.64
C ASP A 75 2.65 17.77 -2.14
N LEU A 76 3.77 18.37 -1.79
CA LEU A 76 5.11 17.94 -2.15
C LEU A 76 5.91 17.37 -0.96
N ARG A 77 5.28 17.21 0.21
CA ARG A 77 5.96 16.73 1.42
C ARG A 77 6.53 15.32 1.24
N VAL A 78 5.82 14.48 0.47
CA VAL A 78 6.24 13.12 0.15
C VAL A 78 7.54 13.06 -0.69
N LEU A 79 7.92 14.16 -1.37
CA LEU A 79 9.14 14.23 -2.18
C LEU A 79 10.36 14.67 -1.37
N ARG A 80 10.55 14.11 -0.20
CA ARG A 80 11.68 14.35 0.71
C ARG A 80 12.30 13.03 1.18
N PRO A 81 12.75 12.15 0.25
CA PRO A 81 13.22 10.81 0.59
C PRO A 81 14.46 10.81 1.51
N ASP A 82 15.24 11.89 1.46
CA ASP A 82 16.47 12.07 2.24
C ASP A 82 16.28 13.09 3.39
N ALA A 83 15.06 13.52 3.72
CA ALA A 83 14.82 14.28 4.92
C ALA A 83 15.31 13.42 6.10
N PRO A 84 16.01 14.03 7.10
CA PRO A 84 16.40 13.27 8.28
C PRO A 84 15.11 12.68 8.86
N ALA A 85 14.93 11.39 8.65
CA ALA A 85 13.90 10.63 9.32
C ALA A 85 14.13 10.81 10.83
N ALA A 86 13.06 10.79 11.62
CA ALA A 86 13.16 10.77 13.07
C ALA A 86 13.84 9.46 13.58
N ASP A 87 14.80 8.95 12.82
CA ASP A 87 15.51 7.71 13.09
C ASP A 87 16.60 7.94 14.15
N PRO A 88 16.44 7.37 15.35
CA PRO A 88 17.44 7.48 16.41
C PRO A 88 18.61 6.50 16.25
N VAL A 89 18.61 5.68 15.20
CA VAL A 89 19.66 4.67 14.95
C VAL A 89 20.81 5.34 14.18
N ASP A 90 22.04 4.94 14.52
CA ASP A 90 23.24 5.47 13.88
C ASP A 90 23.22 5.27 12.37
N ALA A 91 23.58 6.27 11.59
CA ALA A 91 23.57 6.22 10.12
C ALA A 91 24.42 5.08 9.51
N ASN A 92 25.38 4.53 10.28
CA ASN A 92 26.22 3.40 9.87
C ASN A 92 25.70 2.05 10.37
N PHE A 93 24.53 1.99 10.98
CA PHE A 93 23.95 0.74 11.45
C PHE A 93 23.35 -0.03 10.27
N ASP A 94 23.86 -1.24 10.06
CA ASP A 94 23.33 -2.16 9.04
C ASP A 94 22.43 -3.20 9.73
N TYR A 95 21.12 -3.05 9.50
CA TYR A 95 20.12 -3.96 10.06
C TYR A 95 20.24 -5.37 9.48
N ALA A 96 20.56 -5.51 8.19
CA ALA A 96 20.69 -6.81 7.56
C ALA A 96 21.87 -7.59 8.15
N ASP A 97 23.01 -6.93 8.37
CA ASP A 97 24.18 -7.51 9.05
C ASP A 97 23.83 -7.88 10.50
N ALA A 98 23.16 -6.99 11.23
CA ALA A 98 22.78 -7.24 12.63
C ALA A 98 21.76 -8.40 12.76
N PHE A 99 20.75 -8.46 11.88
CA PHE A 99 19.76 -9.53 11.86
C PHE A 99 20.40 -10.88 11.47
N SER A 100 21.32 -10.90 10.52
CA SER A 100 22.00 -12.13 10.06
C SER A 100 22.78 -12.85 11.16
N LYS A 101 23.13 -12.12 12.22
CA LYS A 101 23.87 -12.65 13.40
C LYS A 101 22.95 -13.18 14.49
N LEU A 102 21.62 -13.04 14.34
CA LEU A 102 20.68 -13.55 15.33
C LEU A 102 20.59 -15.08 15.28
N ASP A 103 20.56 -15.68 16.46
CA ASP A 103 20.13 -17.07 16.62
C ASP A 103 18.59 -17.12 16.55
N LEU A 104 18.07 -17.38 15.34
CA LEU A 104 16.64 -17.42 15.10
C LEU A 104 15.94 -18.52 15.92
N ALA A 105 16.59 -19.65 16.14
CA ALA A 105 16.02 -20.75 16.93
C ALA A 105 15.87 -20.36 18.41
N ALA A 106 16.88 -19.69 18.98
CA ALA A 106 16.81 -19.16 20.34
C ALA A 106 15.74 -18.07 20.46
N LEU A 107 15.63 -17.18 19.46
CA LEU A 107 14.60 -16.14 19.42
C LEU A 107 13.19 -16.74 19.37
N LYS A 108 12.95 -17.74 18.52
CA LYS A 108 11.64 -18.44 18.44
C LYS A 108 11.29 -19.10 19.77
N LYS A 109 12.24 -19.71 20.45
CA LYS A 109 12.05 -20.31 21.78
C LYS A 109 11.68 -19.27 22.85
N ASP A 110 12.34 -18.10 22.84
CA ASP A 110 11.99 -17.01 23.75
C ASP A 110 10.57 -16.48 23.48
N ILE A 111 10.16 -16.36 22.21
CA ILE A 111 8.81 -15.97 21.83
C ILE A 111 7.80 -17.03 22.31
N GLU A 112 8.06 -18.32 22.09
CA GLU A 112 7.18 -19.39 22.53
C GLU A 112 6.98 -19.38 24.06
N GLN A 113 8.03 -19.05 24.82
CA GLN A 113 7.93 -18.88 26.27
C GLN A 113 6.97 -17.72 26.62
N VAL A 114 7.03 -16.60 25.92
CA VAL A 114 6.06 -15.50 26.12
C VAL A 114 4.65 -15.97 25.78
N LEU A 115 4.47 -16.69 24.66
CA LEU A 115 3.17 -17.18 24.22
C LEU A 115 2.48 -18.10 25.26
N THR A 116 3.26 -18.88 25.98
CA THR A 116 2.78 -19.93 26.92
C THR A 116 2.82 -19.50 28.38
N THR A 117 3.29 -18.28 28.69
CA THR A 117 3.39 -17.76 30.07
C THR A 117 2.37 -16.63 30.28
N SER A 118 1.20 -17.00 30.79
CA SER A 118 0.13 -16.05 31.09
C SER A 118 0.53 -15.01 32.12
N GLN A 119 0.19 -13.76 31.90
CA GLN A 119 0.46 -12.61 32.79
C GLN A 119 -0.80 -12.16 33.53
N ASP A 120 -0.72 -11.91 34.81
CA ASP A 120 -1.87 -11.47 35.61
C ASP A 120 -2.48 -10.14 35.17
N TRP A 121 -1.64 -9.24 34.59
CA TRP A 121 -2.11 -7.96 34.11
C TRP A 121 -2.90 -8.07 32.79
N TRP A 122 -2.67 -9.14 31.99
CA TRP A 122 -3.39 -9.48 30.77
C TRP A 122 -3.41 -11.01 30.58
N PRO A 123 -4.35 -11.73 31.20
CA PRO A 123 -4.41 -13.20 31.17
C PRO A 123 -4.59 -13.76 29.76
N ALA A 124 -3.85 -14.83 29.45
CA ALA A 124 -3.93 -15.53 28.18
C ALA A 124 -5.21 -16.36 28.05
N ASP A 125 -5.90 -16.26 26.94
CA ASP A 125 -7.04 -17.14 26.61
C ASP A 125 -6.54 -18.59 26.49
N TYR A 126 -7.20 -19.52 27.14
CA TYR A 126 -6.82 -20.93 27.15
C TYR A 126 -5.37 -21.18 27.59
N GLY A 127 -4.75 -20.23 28.29
CA GLY A 127 -3.35 -20.29 28.71
C GLY A 127 -2.33 -20.02 27.61
N HIS A 128 -2.74 -19.48 26.45
CA HIS A 128 -1.86 -19.29 25.29
C HIS A 128 -2.19 -18.00 24.53
N TYR A 129 -1.19 -17.10 24.33
CA TYR A 129 -1.37 -15.85 23.60
C TYR A 129 -1.39 -16.01 22.06
N GLY A 130 -1.37 -17.23 21.54
CA GLY A 130 -1.23 -17.47 20.10
C GLY A 130 -2.27 -16.75 19.24
N GLY A 131 -3.56 -16.80 19.61
CA GLY A 131 -4.60 -16.08 18.88
C GLY A 131 -4.38 -14.57 18.83
N LEU A 132 -3.88 -13.99 19.94
CA LEU A 132 -3.55 -12.56 20.02
C LEU A 132 -2.37 -12.19 19.11
N MET A 133 -1.31 -13.01 19.06
CA MET A 133 -0.13 -12.73 18.24
C MET A 133 -0.36 -13.00 16.75
N ILE A 134 -1.15 -14.01 16.39
CA ILE A 134 -1.62 -14.20 15.01
C ILE A 134 -2.39 -12.96 14.55
N ARG A 135 -3.30 -12.45 15.39
CA ARG A 135 -4.04 -11.22 15.09
C ARG A 135 -3.12 -10.01 14.96
N LEU A 136 -2.09 -9.87 15.81
CA LEU A 136 -1.09 -8.79 15.70
C LEU A 136 -0.34 -8.84 14.36
N ALA A 137 0.18 -10.00 13.97
CA ALA A 137 0.90 -10.18 12.71
C ALA A 137 0.00 -9.93 11.48
N TRP A 138 -1.23 -10.44 11.54
CA TRP A 138 -2.23 -10.22 10.49
C TRP A 138 -2.59 -8.74 10.34
N HIS A 139 -2.91 -8.05 11.45
CA HIS A 139 -3.30 -6.64 11.43
C HIS A 139 -2.13 -5.71 11.08
N SER A 140 -0.90 -6.09 11.39
CA SER A 140 0.30 -5.39 10.91
C SER A 140 0.41 -5.45 9.38
N SER A 141 -0.04 -6.54 8.76
CA SER A 141 0.12 -6.83 7.33
C SER A 141 -1.09 -6.48 6.48
N GLY A 142 -2.30 -6.48 7.07
CA GLY A 142 -3.58 -6.38 6.36
C GLY A 142 -3.90 -5.01 5.77
N THR A 143 -3.11 -3.98 6.07
CA THR A 143 -3.25 -2.64 5.48
C THR A 143 -2.63 -2.52 4.09
N TYR A 144 -1.90 -3.53 3.62
CA TYR A 144 -1.27 -3.52 2.30
C TYR A 144 -2.28 -3.35 1.17
N ARG A 145 -1.92 -2.50 0.19
CA ARG A 145 -2.69 -2.24 -1.02
C ARG A 145 -1.90 -2.65 -2.26
N ALA A 146 -2.37 -3.64 -2.98
CA ALA A 146 -1.69 -4.11 -4.20
C ALA A 146 -1.68 -3.06 -5.33
N THR A 147 -2.57 -2.05 -5.28
CA THR A 147 -2.68 -1.00 -6.30
C THR A 147 -1.54 0.01 -6.28
N ASP A 148 -0.96 0.30 -5.11
CA ASP A 148 0.14 1.26 -4.96
C ASP A 148 1.26 0.77 -4.03
N GLY A 149 1.14 -0.45 -3.50
CA GLY A 149 2.15 -1.07 -2.64
C GLY A 149 2.25 -0.48 -1.24
N ARG A 150 1.42 0.50 -0.87
CA ARG A 150 1.45 1.13 0.46
C ARG A 150 0.77 0.28 1.51
N GLY A 151 1.07 0.55 2.78
CA GLY A 151 0.62 -0.25 3.90
C GLY A 151 1.45 -1.52 4.08
N GLY A 152 0.96 -2.46 4.90
CA GLY A 152 1.67 -3.70 5.21
C GLY A 152 2.56 -3.63 6.44
N SER A 153 3.39 -4.67 6.60
CA SER A 153 4.19 -4.92 7.79
C SER A 153 5.66 -4.49 7.68
N ALA A 154 6.11 -4.08 6.48
CA ALA A 154 7.53 -3.91 6.17
C ALA A 154 8.29 -2.90 7.05
N SER A 155 7.59 -2.02 7.77
CA SER A 155 8.20 -0.97 8.59
C SER A 155 7.57 -0.81 9.99
N GLY A 156 6.66 -1.69 10.37
CA GLY A 156 6.06 -1.71 11.70
C GLY A 156 5.14 -0.53 12.02
N THR A 157 4.47 0.03 11.02
CA THR A 157 3.60 1.22 11.10
C THR A 157 2.40 1.08 12.02
N ILE A 158 1.96 -0.14 12.37
CA ILE A 158 0.89 -0.37 13.35
C ILE A 158 1.20 0.20 14.75
N ARG A 159 2.44 0.60 15.02
CA ARG A 159 2.86 1.25 16.27
C ARG A 159 2.40 2.70 16.37
N PHE A 160 2.05 3.33 15.26
CA PHE A 160 1.79 4.76 15.13
C PHE A 160 0.34 5.07 14.75
N ALA A 161 -0.06 6.31 15.04
CA ALA A 161 -1.33 6.85 14.55
C ALA A 161 -1.39 6.81 13.00
N PRO A 162 -2.58 6.60 12.41
CA PRO A 162 -3.86 6.31 13.07
C PRO A 162 -4.05 4.82 13.40
N LEU A 163 -3.17 3.94 12.89
CA LEU A 163 -3.34 2.48 12.95
C LEU A 163 -3.40 1.93 14.37
N ASN A 164 -2.53 2.42 15.28
CA ASN A 164 -2.51 1.97 16.68
C ASN A 164 -3.83 2.26 17.40
N SER A 165 -4.64 3.18 16.88
CA SER A 165 -5.90 3.65 17.47
C SER A 165 -7.15 3.25 16.67
N TRP A 166 -7.00 2.48 15.60
CA TRP A 166 -8.17 1.93 14.91
C TRP A 166 -8.96 0.99 15.80
N PRO A 167 -10.32 1.06 15.83
CA PRO A 167 -11.16 0.16 16.63
C PRO A 167 -10.89 -1.32 16.36
N ASP A 168 -10.59 -1.68 15.11
CA ASP A 168 -10.24 -3.05 14.73
C ASP A 168 -8.90 -3.52 15.30
N ASN A 169 -8.06 -2.60 15.78
CA ASN A 169 -6.78 -2.88 16.46
C ASN A 169 -6.89 -2.88 17.99
N ALA A 170 -8.13 -2.87 18.53
CA ALA A 170 -8.34 -2.89 19.97
C ALA A 170 -7.55 -4.01 20.65
N ASN A 171 -6.87 -3.66 21.75
CA ASN A 171 -6.03 -4.54 22.56
C ASN A 171 -4.74 -5.10 21.89
N LEU A 172 -4.37 -4.70 20.67
CA LEU A 172 -3.06 -5.05 20.09
C LEU A 172 -1.89 -4.27 20.70
N ASP A 173 -2.16 -3.17 21.39
CA ASP A 173 -1.20 -2.48 22.25
C ASP A 173 -0.70 -3.40 23.38
N LYS A 174 -1.58 -4.26 23.96
CA LYS A 174 -1.21 -5.26 24.95
C LYS A 174 -0.34 -6.36 24.35
N ALA A 175 -0.63 -6.78 23.11
CA ALA A 175 0.23 -7.74 22.39
C ALA A 175 1.67 -7.21 22.26
N ARG A 176 1.83 -5.96 21.82
CA ARG A 176 3.16 -5.34 21.74
C ARG A 176 3.82 -5.21 23.11
N ARG A 177 3.06 -4.88 24.15
CA ARG A 177 3.60 -4.80 25.52
C ARG A 177 4.08 -6.17 26.02
N LEU A 178 3.39 -7.26 25.69
CA LEU A 178 3.81 -8.62 26.00
C LEU A 178 5.12 -9.01 25.31
N LEU A 179 5.37 -8.51 24.10
CA LEU A 179 6.60 -8.76 23.32
C LEU A 179 7.78 -7.87 23.75
N TRP A 180 7.57 -6.84 24.57
CA TRP A 180 8.62 -5.91 24.99
C TRP A 180 9.85 -6.60 25.62
N PRO A 181 9.73 -7.63 26.48
CA PRO A 181 10.90 -8.33 27.02
C PRO A 181 11.81 -8.93 25.93
N ILE A 182 11.21 -9.43 24.84
CA ILE A 182 11.94 -9.96 23.68
C ILE A 182 12.65 -8.81 22.96
N LYS A 183 11.91 -7.75 22.59
CA LYS A 183 12.47 -6.58 21.93
C LYS A 183 13.62 -5.97 22.74
N LYS A 184 13.46 -5.87 24.07
CA LYS A 184 14.49 -5.39 24.98
C LYS A 184 15.74 -6.28 24.96
N LYS A 185 15.58 -7.61 24.95
CA LYS A 185 16.69 -8.58 24.94
C LYS A 185 17.50 -8.51 23.66
N TYR A 186 16.84 -8.44 22.49
CA TYR A 186 17.49 -8.49 21.20
C TYR A 186 17.85 -7.09 20.65
N GLY A 187 17.33 -6.02 21.23
CA GLY A 187 17.67 -4.64 20.94
C GLY A 187 17.51 -4.25 19.47
N ARG A 188 18.53 -3.62 18.90
CA ARG A 188 18.54 -3.14 17.50
C ARG A 188 18.63 -4.27 16.47
N SER A 189 19.16 -5.43 16.85
CA SER A 189 19.27 -6.57 15.93
C SER A 189 17.94 -7.19 15.54
N LEU A 190 16.85 -6.83 16.21
CA LEU A 190 15.50 -7.30 15.93
C LEU A 190 14.54 -6.11 15.86
N SER A 191 14.04 -5.78 14.70
CA SER A 191 13.02 -4.73 14.54
C SER A 191 11.69 -5.13 15.18
N TRP A 192 10.86 -4.16 15.51
CA TRP A 192 9.46 -4.42 15.87
C TRP A 192 8.68 -5.04 14.71
N ALA A 193 8.95 -4.60 13.49
CA ALA A 193 8.28 -5.12 12.30
C ALA A 193 8.54 -6.62 12.15
N ASP A 194 9.80 -7.06 12.23
CA ASP A 194 10.14 -8.50 12.18
C ASP A 194 9.62 -9.27 13.39
N LEU A 195 9.71 -8.73 14.59
CA LEU A 195 9.22 -9.37 15.80
C LEU A 195 7.72 -9.62 15.77
N MET A 196 6.92 -8.65 15.31
CA MET A 196 5.45 -8.79 15.24
C MET A 196 5.04 -9.88 14.26
N VAL A 197 5.67 -9.95 13.09
CA VAL A 197 5.38 -11.00 12.09
C VAL A 197 5.89 -12.37 12.59
N LEU A 198 7.12 -12.44 13.11
CA LEU A 198 7.68 -13.68 13.63
C LEU A 198 6.86 -14.23 14.80
N SER A 199 6.32 -13.37 15.67
CA SER A 199 5.47 -13.83 16.78
C SER A 199 4.19 -14.53 16.28
N GLY A 200 3.65 -14.11 15.15
CA GLY A 200 2.53 -14.79 14.50
C GLY A 200 2.91 -16.18 13.95
N ASN A 201 4.09 -16.30 13.34
CA ASN A 201 4.61 -17.59 12.87
C ASN A 201 4.85 -18.56 14.04
N VAL A 202 5.57 -18.11 15.07
CA VAL A 202 5.82 -18.92 16.26
C VAL A 202 4.51 -19.32 16.95
N ALA A 203 3.52 -18.46 16.96
CA ALA A 203 2.19 -18.77 17.49
C ALA A 203 1.52 -19.91 16.70
N LEU A 204 1.53 -19.85 15.38
CA LEU A 204 1.00 -20.92 14.53
C LEU A 204 1.73 -22.24 14.76
N GLU A 205 3.06 -22.21 14.80
CA GLU A 205 3.91 -23.39 14.99
C GLU A 205 3.71 -24.03 16.35
N SER A 206 3.66 -23.23 17.43
CA SER A 206 3.41 -23.70 18.80
C SER A 206 2.02 -24.34 18.99
N MET A 207 1.06 -23.98 18.12
CA MET A 207 -0.27 -24.58 18.09
C MET A 207 -0.39 -25.74 17.07
N GLY A 208 0.73 -26.20 16.51
CA GLY A 208 0.82 -27.40 15.68
C GLY A 208 0.62 -27.17 14.18
N PHE A 209 0.70 -25.93 13.67
CA PHE A 209 0.68 -25.64 12.26
C PHE A 209 2.13 -25.45 11.73
N GLN A 210 2.43 -26.01 10.57
CA GLN A 210 3.71 -25.80 9.91
C GLN A 210 3.62 -24.63 8.94
N THR A 211 4.29 -23.50 9.25
CA THR A 211 4.38 -22.35 8.37
C THR A 211 5.23 -22.64 7.13
N LEU A 212 5.06 -21.85 6.06
CA LEU A 212 5.93 -21.99 4.88
C LEU A 212 7.36 -21.54 5.14
N GLY A 213 7.55 -20.66 6.12
CA GLY A 213 8.83 -20.09 6.50
C GLY A 213 8.70 -18.66 6.98
N PHE A 214 9.86 -18.02 7.17
CA PHE A 214 9.99 -16.64 7.59
C PHE A 214 11.20 -15.97 6.93
N GLY A 215 11.00 -14.78 6.40
CA GLY A 215 12.08 -13.88 5.98
C GLY A 215 12.05 -12.62 6.82
N GLY A 216 13.16 -12.30 7.46
CA GLY A 216 13.41 -11.03 8.13
C GLY A 216 13.87 -9.96 7.14
N GLY A 217 14.26 -8.80 7.67
CA GLY A 217 14.76 -7.67 6.87
C GLY A 217 13.80 -6.49 6.81
N ARG A 218 12.78 -6.45 7.69
CA ARG A 218 11.90 -5.29 7.88
C ARG A 218 12.58 -4.31 8.80
N GLU A 219 12.86 -3.13 8.31
CA GLU A 219 13.42 -2.05 9.12
C GLU A 219 12.31 -1.24 9.78
N ASP A 220 12.53 -0.84 11.04
CA ASP A 220 11.56 -0.02 11.76
C ASP A 220 11.60 1.44 11.28
N VAL A 221 10.41 2.05 11.09
CA VAL A 221 10.29 3.50 11.06
C VAL A 221 10.01 4.03 12.46
N TYR A 222 10.31 5.29 12.72
CA TYR A 222 10.20 5.94 14.03
C TYR A 222 9.19 7.10 14.05
N GLU A 223 8.45 7.24 12.98
CA GLU A 223 7.38 8.22 12.81
C GLU A 223 6.25 7.64 11.93
N PRO A 224 5.03 8.20 11.99
CA PRO A 224 3.97 7.84 11.08
C PRO A 224 4.37 8.05 9.63
N THR A 225 3.99 7.13 8.73
CA THR A 225 4.21 7.26 7.29
C THR A 225 2.99 7.90 6.61
N ASP A 226 3.25 8.71 5.59
CA ASP A 226 2.20 9.35 4.79
C ASP A 226 1.51 8.33 3.88
N ILE A 227 0.45 7.70 4.41
CA ILE A 227 -0.43 6.82 3.67
C ILE A 227 -1.78 7.52 3.50
N ASN A 228 -2.32 7.53 2.29
CA ASN A 228 -3.67 8.04 2.07
C ASN A 228 -4.72 7.06 2.63
N TRP A 229 -5.19 7.34 3.85
CA TRP A 229 -6.21 6.53 4.52
C TRP A 229 -7.63 6.85 4.06
N GLY A 230 -7.84 8.00 3.45
CA GLY A 230 -9.13 8.48 2.99
C GLY A 230 -9.70 9.64 3.80
N PRO A 231 -10.80 10.23 3.31
CA PRO A 231 -11.34 11.48 3.81
C PRO A 231 -12.29 11.34 5.01
N GLU A 232 -12.63 10.13 5.48
CA GLU A 232 -13.57 9.95 6.58
C GLU A 232 -12.97 10.49 7.88
N THR A 233 -13.78 11.26 8.61
CA THR A 233 -13.47 11.78 9.95
C THR A 233 -14.06 10.94 11.07
N GLU A 234 -14.88 9.96 10.73
CA GLU A 234 -15.51 9.04 11.67
C GLU A 234 -15.01 7.61 11.44
N TRP A 235 -14.75 6.89 12.54
CA TRP A 235 -14.41 5.49 12.51
C TRP A 235 -15.60 4.63 12.06
N LEU A 236 -15.32 3.63 11.24
CA LEU A 236 -16.26 2.61 10.78
C LEU A 236 -17.40 3.16 9.90
N ALA A 237 -17.17 4.28 9.20
CA ALA A 237 -18.10 4.77 8.17
C ALA A 237 -18.07 3.91 6.91
N ASP A 238 -19.25 3.60 6.36
CA ASP A 238 -19.43 2.69 5.20
C ASP A 238 -19.46 3.42 3.85
N GLU A 239 -18.87 4.61 3.77
CA GLU A 239 -18.97 5.50 2.60
C GLU A 239 -18.03 5.14 1.44
N ARG A 240 -17.12 4.19 1.66
CA ARG A 240 -16.07 3.81 0.70
C ARG A 240 -16.53 2.89 -0.42
N PHE A 241 -17.71 2.32 -0.31
CA PHE A 241 -18.31 1.53 -1.37
C PHE A 241 -19.16 2.37 -2.34
N SER A 242 -19.25 1.92 -3.58
CA SER A 242 -20.25 2.43 -4.53
C SER A 242 -21.67 2.22 -3.98
N LYS A 243 -22.63 3.00 -4.45
CA LYS A 243 -24.04 2.95 -3.99
C LYS A 243 -24.68 1.55 -4.09
N ASP A 244 -24.17 0.70 -4.97
CA ASP A 244 -24.60 -0.70 -5.12
C ASP A 244 -23.83 -1.68 -4.23
N GLY A 245 -22.93 -1.20 -3.37
CA GLY A 245 -22.12 -1.98 -2.44
C GLY A 245 -21.05 -2.87 -3.09
N LYS A 246 -20.79 -2.76 -4.39
CA LYS A 246 -19.95 -3.72 -5.13
C LYS A 246 -18.52 -3.24 -5.39
N LYS A 247 -18.30 -1.93 -5.46
CA LYS A 247 -16.98 -1.36 -5.80
C LYS A 247 -16.46 -0.51 -4.66
N LEU A 248 -15.31 -0.88 -4.15
CA LEU A 248 -14.60 -0.10 -3.14
C LEU A 248 -13.81 1.03 -3.80
N ALA A 249 -13.79 2.22 -3.19
CA ALA A 249 -13.02 3.36 -3.67
C ALA A 249 -11.52 3.05 -3.78
N ARG A 250 -10.85 3.63 -4.77
CA ARG A 250 -9.39 3.52 -4.97
C ARG A 250 -8.75 4.89 -4.69
N PRO A 251 -7.55 4.95 -4.12
CA PRO A 251 -6.60 3.87 -3.76
C PRO A 251 -6.87 3.21 -2.39
N LEU A 252 -7.94 3.52 -1.70
CA LEU A 252 -8.19 3.13 -0.32
C LEU A 252 -8.22 1.60 -0.14
N GLY A 253 -7.56 1.09 0.90
CA GLY A 253 -7.43 -0.34 1.17
C GLY A 253 -8.49 -0.90 2.10
N ALA A 254 -8.98 -0.13 3.08
CA ALA A 254 -10.00 -0.56 4.01
C ALA A 254 -11.41 -0.30 3.47
N SER A 255 -12.37 -1.17 3.81
CA SER A 255 -13.79 -0.96 3.47
C SER A 255 -14.41 0.18 4.26
N GLN A 256 -13.92 0.39 5.48
CA GLN A 256 -14.31 1.45 6.40
C GLN A 256 -13.06 2.01 7.07
N MET A 257 -13.04 3.31 7.40
CA MET A 257 -11.95 3.88 8.18
C MET A 257 -11.91 3.25 9.57
N GLY A 258 -10.75 2.77 10.00
CA GLY A 258 -10.59 2.10 11.29
C GLY A 258 -10.87 0.59 11.28
N LEU A 259 -11.11 0.00 10.11
CA LEU A 259 -11.35 -1.43 9.91
C LEU A 259 -10.34 -2.01 8.91
N ILE A 260 -9.58 -3.02 9.34
CA ILE A 260 -8.58 -3.68 8.49
C ILE A 260 -9.23 -4.49 7.36
N TYR A 261 -10.37 -5.13 7.64
CA TYR A 261 -11.04 -6.05 6.71
C TYR A 261 -12.45 -5.59 6.35
N VAL A 262 -13.44 -6.32 6.89
CA VAL A 262 -14.86 -6.13 6.64
C VAL A 262 -15.62 -6.23 7.95
N ASN A 263 -16.78 -5.62 8.00
CA ASN A 263 -17.64 -5.71 9.18
C ASN A 263 -18.09 -7.18 9.40
N PRO A 264 -17.70 -7.82 10.52
CA PRO A 264 -18.02 -9.21 10.79
C PRO A 264 -19.52 -9.49 10.97
N GLU A 265 -20.30 -8.45 11.29
CA GLU A 265 -21.76 -8.54 11.35
C GLU A 265 -22.44 -8.49 9.98
N GLY A 266 -21.67 -8.19 8.93
CA GLY A 266 -22.11 -7.92 7.57
C GLY A 266 -22.07 -6.42 7.23
N PRO A 267 -22.21 -6.04 5.94
CA PRO A 267 -22.18 -4.66 5.48
C PRO A 267 -23.23 -3.78 6.22
N GLY A 268 -22.75 -2.67 6.80
CA GLY A 268 -23.60 -1.77 7.59
C GLY A 268 -24.22 -2.45 8.81
N GLY A 269 -23.64 -3.54 9.32
CA GLY A 269 -24.20 -4.33 10.43
C GLY A 269 -25.44 -5.15 10.05
N VAL A 270 -25.71 -5.34 8.73
CA VAL A 270 -26.79 -6.19 8.24
C VAL A 270 -26.27 -7.62 8.05
N PRO A 271 -26.84 -8.64 8.72
CA PRO A 271 -26.32 -10.00 8.72
C PRO A 271 -26.67 -10.77 7.44
N ASP A 272 -26.20 -10.27 6.29
CA ASP A 272 -26.33 -10.88 4.97
C ASP A 272 -24.98 -11.49 4.52
N PRO A 273 -24.84 -12.82 4.53
CA PRO A 273 -23.59 -13.49 4.10
C PRO A 273 -23.21 -13.30 2.65
N LEU A 274 -24.18 -13.11 1.73
CA LEU A 274 -23.88 -12.88 0.31
C LEU A 274 -23.37 -11.45 0.08
N ALA A 275 -23.98 -10.47 0.71
CA ALA A 275 -23.47 -9.10 0.68
C ALA A 275 -22.07 -9.02 1.33
N ALA A 276 -21.84 -9.72 2.44
CA ALA A 276 -20.54 -9.81 3.09
C ALA A 276 -19.48 -10.44 2.18
N ALA A 277 -19.83 -11.45 1.36
CA ALA A 277 -18.91 -12.07 0.40
C ALA A 277 -18.36 -11.07 -0.63
N HIS A 278 -19.18 -10.11 -1.09
CA HIS A 278 -18.72 -9.04 -1.99
C HIS A 278 -17.71 -8.12 -1.31
N HIS A 279 -17.94 -7.74 -0.05
CA HIS A 279 -17.02 -6.91 0.71
C HIS A 279 -15.70 -7.64 1.00
N ILE A 280 -15.78 -8.93 1.39
CA ILE A 280 -14.60 -9.80 1.59
C ILE A 280 -13.75 -9.82 0.31
N ARG A 281 -14.36 -10.16 -0.84
CA ARG A 281 -13.65 -10.26 -2.12
C ARG A 281 -13.01 -8.93 -2.53
N ALA A 282 -13.71 -7.81 -2.35
CA ALA A 282 -13.19 -6.49 -2.66
C ALA A 282 -11.99 -6.11 -1.77
N THR A 283 -12.07 -6.38 -0.48
CA THR A 283 -11.03 -6.04 0.49
C THR A 283 -9.82 -6.95 0.35
N PHE A 284 -10.01 -8.28 0.32
CA PHE A 284 -8.92 -9.24 0.17
C PHE A 284 -8.27 -9.16 -1.23
N GLY A 285 -9.06 -8.93 -2.28
CA GLY A 285 -8.53 -8.66 -3.62
C GLY A 285 -7.65 -7.41 -3.66
N ARG A 286 -7.98 -6.37 -2.91
CA ARG A 286 -7.15 -5.18 -2.76
C ARG A 286 -5.84 -5.46 -2.02
N MET A 287 -5.86 -6.39 -1.08
CA MET A 287 -4.65 -6.91 -0.47
C MET A 287 -3.86 -7.87 -1.39
N GLY A 288 -4.29 -8.11 -2.62
CA GLY A 288 -3.65 -9.00 -3.59
C GLY A 288 -3.97 -10.47 -3.39
N MET A 289 -5.05 -10.81 -2.66
CA MET A 289 -5.49 -12.20 -2.43
C MET A 289 -6.58 -12.60 -3.44
N ASN A 290 -6.47 -13.81 -3.97
CA ASN A 290 -7.53 -14.44 -4.74
C ASN A 290 -8.55 -15.16 -3.82
N ASP A 291 -9.60 -15.75 -4.38
CA ASP A 291 -10.65 -16.42 -3.62
C ASP A 291 -10.12 -17.63 -2.81
N GLU A 292 -9.15 -18.38 -3.34
CA GLU A 292 -8.54 -19.52 -2.65
C GLU A 292 -7.74 -19.07 -1.43
N GLU A 293 -6.87 -18.08 -1.62
CA GLU A 293 -6.07 -17.46 -0.55
C GLU A 293 -6.98 -16.82 0.52
N THR A 294 -8.07 -16.19 0.09
CA THR A 294 -9.07 -15.57 0.99
C THR A 294 -9.75 -16.60 1.88
N VAL A 295 -10.26 -17.68 1.31
CA VAL A 295 -10.92 -18.77 2.08
C VAL A 295 -9.90 -19.44 3.01
N ALA A 296 -8.68 -19.71 2.53
CA ALA A 296 -7.62 -20.29 3.33
C ALA A 296 -7.27 -19.41 4.55
N LEU A 297 -7.11 -18.09 4.35
CA LEU A 297 -6.79 -17.14 5.42
C LEU A 297 -7.91 -17.04 6.46
N ILE A 298 -9.16 -16.89 6.04
CA ILE A 298 -10.30 -16.80 6.96
C ILE A 298 -10.44 -18.07 7.78
N ALA A 299 -10.48 -19.24 7.12
CA ALA A 299 -10.63 -20.51 7.81
C ALA A 299 -9.44 -20.86 8.72
N GLY A 300 -8.22 -20.56 8.27
CA GLY A 300 -7.00 -20.78 9.05
C GLY A 300 -6.94 -19.89 10.29
N GLY A 301 -7.23 -18.60 10.14
CA GLY A 301 -7.29 -17.65 11.25
C GLY A 301 -8.37 -18.01 12.27
N HIS A 302 -9.58 -18.32 11.80
CA HIS A 302 -10.71 -18.65 12.67
C HIS A 302 -10.66 -20.09 13.25
N THR A 303 -9.71 -20.90 12.83
CA THR A 303 -9.43 -22.19 13.52
C THR A 303 -8.92 -21.96 14.94
N LEU A 304 -8.28 -20.82 15.21
CA LEU A 304 -7.54 -20.52 16.42
C LEU A 304 -8.10 -19.29 17.17
N GLY A 305 -7.93 -19.26 18.48
CA GLY A 305 -8.33 -18.14 19.32
C GLY A 305 -9.84 -18.00 19.55
N LYS A 306 -10.24 -16.82 20.00
CA LYS A 306 -11.63 -16.43 20.22
C LYS A 306 -11.86 -14.94 19.97
N ALA A 307 -13.10 -14.55 19.77
CA ALA A 307 -13.56 -13.17 19.81
C ALA A 307 -13.99 -12.77 21.24
N HIS A 308 -13.92 -11.46 21.58
CA HIS A 308 -14.21 -10.94 22.89
C HIS A 308 -15.31 -9.88 22.85
N GLY A 309 -16.37 -10.12 23.54
CA GLY A 309 -17.54 -9.26 23.65
C GLY A 309 -18.28 -9.51 24.95
N ALA A 310 -17.54 -9.55 26.07
CA ALA A 310 -18.09 -9.87 27.40
C ALA A 310 -19.19 -8.91 27.88
N ALA A 311 -19.17 -7.65 27.41
CA ALA A 311 -20.15 -6.64 27.75
C ALA A 311 -20.22 -5.54 26.66
N HIS A 312 -21.16 -4.62 26.82
CA HIS A 312 -21.40 -3.49 25.90
C HIS A 312 -20.18 -2.57 25.80
N GLY A 313 -19.88 -2.10 24.59
CA GLY A 313 -18.72 -1.24 24.27
C GLY A 313 -18.58 0.05 25.07
N LYS A 314 -19.67 0.53 25.72
CA LYS A 314 -19.62 1.70 26.64
C LYS A 314 -18.64 1.53 27.82
N HIS A 315 -18.20 0.31 28.11
CA HIS A 315 -17.21 0.03 29.16
C HIS A 315 -15.76 0.18 28.65
N VAL A 316 -15.57 0.29 27.35
CA VAL A 316 -14.25 0.45 26.73
C VAL A 316 -13.85 1.93 26.75
N GLY A 317 -12.68 2.21 27.32
CA GLY A 317 -12.08 3.55 27.34
C GLY A 317 -11.50 3.97 25.98
N ARG A 318 -10.81 5.10 25.99
CA ARG A 318 -10.24 5.70 24.79
C ARG A 318 -9.15 4.81 24.17
N GLU A 319 -8.94 4.99 22.89
CA GLU A 319 -7.86 4.40 22.12
C GLU A 319 -6.47 4.92 22.57
N PRO A 320 -5.35 4.27 22.19
CA PRO A 320 -4.02 4.62 22.69
C PRO A 320 -3.61 6.09 22.50
N GLU A 321 -3.94 6.72 21.36
CA GLU A 321 -3.57 8.12 21.10
C GLU A 321 -4.34 9.13 21.98
N ALA A 322 -5.57 8.79 22.36
CA ALA A 322 -6.40 9.62 23.22
C ALA A 322 -6.43 9.16 24.69
N ALA A 323 -5.71 8.11 25.03
CA ALA A 323 -5.61 7.62 26.41
C ALA A 323 -4.83 8.61 27.29
N PRO A 324 -5.16 8.72 28.62
CA PRO A 324 -4.43 9.55 29.54
C PRO A 324 -2.93 9.17 29.64
N LEU A 325 -2.08 10.15 30.00
CA LEU A 325 -0.62 9.95 30.09
C LEU A 325 -0.21 8.81 31.02
N GLU A 326 -0.95 8.61 32.12
CA GLU A 326 -0.69 7.53 33.09
C GLU A 326 -0.92 6.13 32.53
N GLU A 327 -1.69 5.97 31.46
CA GLU A 327 -1.88 4.69 30.77
C GLU A 327 -0.66 4.30 29.88
N GLN A 328 0.26 5.21 29.68
CA GLN A 328 1.56 4.97 29.01
C GLN A 328 1.43 4.32 27.61
N GLY A 329 0.47 4.81 26.80
CA GLY A 329 0.21 4.31 25.44
C GLY A 329 -0.59 3.00 25.40
N LEU A 330 -1.17 2.58 26.53
CA LEU A 330 -2.17 1.53 26.57
C LEU A 330 -3.57 2.16 26.51
N GLY A 331 -4.31 1.86 25.45
CA GLY A 331 -5.68 2.32 25.28
C GLY A 331 -6.72 1.27 25.69
N TRP A 332 -7.98 1.57 25.39
CA TRP A 332 -9.13 0.68 25.54
C TRP A 332 -9.28 0.08 26.94
N LYS A 333 -8.94 0.87 27.98
CA LYS A 333 -9.13 0.47 29.37
C LYS A 333 -10.58 0.07 29.61
N ASN A 334 -10.78 -1.18 30.00
CA ASN A 334 -12.11 -1.74 30.18
C ASN A 334 -12.56 -1.64 31.64
N SER A 335 -13.71 -0.99 31.85
CA SER A 335 -14.33 -0.79 33.19
C SER A 335 -15.31 -1.90 33.58
N TYR A 336 -15.51 -2.92 32.74
CA TYR A 336 -16.42 -4.02 33.03
C TYR A 336 -15.73 -5.04 33.93
N LYS A 337 -16.20 -5.20 35.17
CA LYS A 337 -15.67 -6.10 36.19
C LYS A 337 -14.12 -6.01 36.30
N SER A 338 -13.39 -7.12 35.93
CA SER A 338 -11.93 -7.15 35.97
C SER A 338 -11.29 -6.39 34.83
N GLY A 339 -12.02 -6.12 33.76
CA GLY A 339 -11.54 -5.46 32.53
C GLY A 339 -10.63 -6.32 31.64
N LYS A 340 -10.35 -7.56 32.02
CA LYS A 340 -9.40 -8.48 31.36
C LYS A 340 -9.87 -9.94 31.47
N GLY A 341 -9.15 -10.86 30.84
CA GLY A 341 -9.51 -12.28 30.86
C GLY A 341 -10.94 -12.53 30.35
N GLU A 342 -11.78 -13.19 31.15
CA GLU A 342 -13.18 -13.46 30.80
C GLU A 342 -14.05 -12.19 30.58
N ASP A 343 -13.61 -11.05 31.09
CA ASP A 343 -14.30 -9.78 30.99
C ASP A 343 -13.79 -8.89 29.85
N THR A 344 -12.91 -9.42 28.98
CA THR A 344 -12.32 -8.67 27.85
C THR A 344 -13.37 -8.27 26.82
N ILE A 345 -13.23 -7.05 26.28
CA ILE A 345 -14.03 -6.52 25.17
C ILE A 345 -13.06 -6.08 24.06
N THR A 346 -13.30 -6.56 22.80
CA THR A 346 -12.60 -6.10 21.60
C THR A 346 -13.61 -5.78 20.50
N SER A 347 -13.99 -6.76 19.67
CA SER A 347 -14.93 -6.60 18.56
C SER A 347 -16.41 -6.56 18.96
N GLY A 348 -16.73 -6.88 20.19
CA GLY A 348 -18.11 -7.07 20.63
C GLY A 348 -18.72 -8.43 20.29
N LEU A 349 -18.13 -9.20 19.40
CA LEU A 349 -18.47 -10.61 19.15
C LEU A 349 -17.91 -11.47 20.29
N GLU A 350 -18.56 -12.60 20.63
CA GLU A 350 -18.12 -13.43 21.76
C GLU A 350 -18.12 -14.91 21.42
N GLY A 351 -17.00 -15.57 21.70
CA GLY A 351 -16.84 -17.02 21.58
C GLY A 351 -15.74 -17.46 20.62
N ALA A 352 -15.61 -18.78 20.45
CA ALA A 352 -14.65 -19.40 19.54
C ALA A 352 -15.36 -20.31 18.52
N TRP A 353 -14.70 -20.54 17.40
CA TRP A 353 -15.23 -21.31 16.27
C TRP A 353 -15.05 -22.82 16.46
N THR A 354 -14.06 -23.24 17.24
CA THR A 354 -13.62 -24.64 17.35
C THR A 354 -13.58 -25.12 18.79
N SER A 355 -13.57 -26.42 18.99
CA SER A 355 -13.40 -27.06 20.31
C SER A 355 -11.92 -27.10 20.76
N THR A 356 -10.99 -26.71 19.88
CA THR A 356 -9.54 -26.71 20.12
C THR A 356 -8.90 -25.36 19.74
N PRO A 357 -9.24 -24.26 20.43
CA PRO A 357 -8.86 -22.90 20.01
C PRO A 357 -7.35 -22.61 20.04
N VAL A 358 -6.55 -23.45 20.65
CA VAL A 358 -5.09 -23.35 20.72
C VAL A 358 -4.38 -24.56 20.07
N ARG A 359 -5.07 -25.21 19.14
CA ARG A 359 -4.49 -26.31 18.36
C ARG A 359 -5.05 -26.32 16.95
N TRP A 360 -4.17 -26.36 15.97
CA TRP A 360 -4.51 -26.46 14.56
C TRP A 360 -5.34 -27.72 14.23
N GLY A 361 -6.25 -27.60 13.28
CA GLY A 361 -7.04 -28.73 12.78
C GLY A 361 -8.27 -28.29 11.97
N GLN A 362 -9.12 -29.25 11.60
CA GLN A 362 -10.30 -29.06 10.75
C GLN A 362 -11.56 -28.58 11.49
N GLY A 363 -11.43 -28.16 12.76
CA GLY A 363 -12.58 -27.82 13.61
C GLY A 363 -13.48 -26.74 13.03
N TYR A 364 -12.92 -25.74 12.34
CA TYR A 364 -13.66 -24.68 11.70
C TYR A 364 -14.60 -25.22 10.61
N PHE A 365 -14.07 -25.90 9.61
CA PHE A 365 -14.89 -26.47 8.52
C PHE A 365 -15.85 -27.55 9.01
N ASN A 366 -15.41 -28.40 9.95
CA ASN A 366 -16.28 -29.40 10.56
C ASN A 366 -17.54 -28.77 11.16
N ASN A 367 -17.40 -27.67 11.90
CA ASN A 367 -18.54 -26.97 12.48
C ASN A 367 -19.36 -26.22 11.43
N LEU A 368 -18.69 -25.53 10.49
CA LEU A 368 -19.31 -24.71 9.46
C LEU A 368 -20.28 -25.54 8.59
N PHE A 369 -19.85 -26.75 8.16
CA PHE A 369 -20.65 -27.63 7.29
C PHE A 369 -21.61 -28.55 8.02
N LYS A 370 -21.34 -28.84 9.29
CA LYS A 370 -22.15 -29.82 10.06
C LYS A 370 -23.47 -29.26 10.54
N TYR A 371 -23.54 -27.98 10.89
CA TYR A 371 -24.67 -27.39 11.59
C TYR A 371 -25.45 -26.41 10.71
N GLU A 372 -26.75 -26.30 11.00
CA GLU A 372 -27.55 -25.15 10.62
C GLU A 372 -27.33 -24.02 11.64
N TRP A 373 -27.30 -22.79 11.17
CA TRP A 373 -26.94 -21.62 11.95
C TRP A 373 -28.11 -20.68 12.13
N LYS A 374 -28.29 -20.15 13.35
CA LYS A 374 -29.29 -19.13 13.66
C LYS A 374 -28.62 -17.89 14.19
N LEU A 375 -29.15 -16.73 13.81
CA LEU A 375 -28.71 -15.45 14.29
C LEU A 375 -29.01 -15.28 15.78
N VAL A 376 -28.04 -14.74 16.52
CA VAL A 376 -28.15 -14.38 17.95
C VAL A 376 -27.37 -13.09 18.21
N THR A 377 -27.57 -12.52 19.38
CA THR A 377 -26.84 -11.35 19.85
C THR A 377 -25.85 -11.77 20.94
N SER A 378 -24.62 -11.27 20.86
CA SER A 378 -23.58 -11.44 21.88
C SER A 378 -23.91 -10.67 23.16
N PRO A 379 -23.20 -10.87 24.27
CA PRO A 379 -23.39 -10.05 25.50
C PRO A 379 -23.11 -8.56 25.27
N ALA A 380 -22.26 -8.23 24.30
CA ALA A 380 -21.98 -6.85 23.90
C ALA A 380 -23.03 -6.22 22.98
N GLY A 381 -23.97 -7.02 22.44
CA GLY A 381 -25.01 -6.57 21.52
C GLY A 381 -24.69 -6.81 20.03
N ALA A 382 -23.54 -7.37 19.70
CA ALA A 382 -23.16 -7.65 18.32
C ALA A 382 -23.88 -8.90 17.77
N LYS A 383 -24.16 -8.90 16.46
CA LYS A 383 -24.84 -9.99 15.75
C LYS A 383 -23.86 -11.08 15.38
N GLN A 384 -24.14 -12.31 15.78
CA GLN A 384 -23.34 -13.49 15.48
C GLN A 384 -24.24 -14.71 15.30
N TRP A 385 -23.67 -15.86 14.92
CA TRP A 385 -24.45 -17.06 14.62
C TRP A 385 -24.07 -18.18 15.57
N THR A 386 -25.08 -18.89 16.06
CA THR A 386 -24.94 -20.09 16.91
C THR A 386 -25.53 -21.31 16.21
N PRO A 387 -24.93 -22.52 16.36
CA PRO A 387 -25.45 -23.72 15.73
C PRO A 387 -26.72 -24.21 16.39
N ILE A 388 -27.69 -24.70 15.58
CA ILE A 388 -28.92 -25.29 16.06
C ILE A 388 -28.63 -26.71 16.54
N GLY A 389 -29.04 -27.05 17.74
CA GLY A 389 -28.95 -28.42 18.30
C GLY A 389 -27.53 -28.87 18.68
N ALA A 390 -26.50 -28.07 18.52
CA ALA A 390 -25.13 -28.47 18.83
C ALA A 390 -24.85 -28.59 20.32
N PRO A 391 -24.03 -29.56 20.77
CA PRO A 391 -23.57 -29.64 22.16
C PRO A 391 -22.59 -28.51 22.48
N LYS A 392 -22.39 -28.24 23.75
CA LYS A 392 -21.37 -27.31 24.26
C LYS A 392 -20.00 -28.03 24.27
N THR A 393 -19.21 -27.83 23.23
CA THR A 393 -17.89 -28.51 23.04
C THR A 393 -16.70 -27.60 23.20
N VAL A 394 -16.91 -26.30 23.02
CA VAL A 394 -15.84 -25.28 23.11
C VAL A 394 -15.51 -25.05 24.60
N PRO A 395 -14.25 -25.22 25.03
CA PRO A 395 -13.86 -24.88 26.40
C PRO A 395 -14.05 -23.39 26.68
N ASP A 396 -14.29 -23.02 27.93
CA ASP A 396 -14.15 -21.63 28.34
C ASP A 396 -12.66 -21.25 28.38
N ALA A 397 -12.34 -20.00 28.07
CA ALA A 397 -10.96 -19.54 28.00
C ALA A 397 -10.27 -19.45 29.36
N HIS A 398 -11.03 -19.19 30.43
CA HIS A 398 -10.52 -18.90 31.78
C HIS A 398 -11.13 -19.77 32.88
N ASP A 399 -12.14 -20.60 32.57
CA ASP A 399 -12.80 -21.51 33.51
C ASP A 399 -12.93 -22.92 32.91
N SER A 400 -12.05 -23.81 33.32
CA SER A 400 -12.00 -25.19 32.80
C SER A 400 -13.26 -26.02 33.05
N SER A 401 -14.14 -25.59 33.98
CA SER A 401 -15.40 -26.24 34.28
C SER A 401 -16.53 -25.89 33.32
N LYS A 402 -16.38 -24.79 32.54
CA LYS A 402 -17.40 -24.30 31.64
C LYS A 402 -17.13 -24.70 30.19
N ARG A 403 -18.19 -24.85 29.41
CA ARG A 403 -18.16 -25.09 27.97
C ARG A 403 -19.23 -24.30 27.27
N HIS A 404 -18.92 -23.91 26.03
CA HIS A 404 -19.77 -23.14 25.13
C HIS A 404 -20.10 -23.88 23.83
N ARG A 405 -21.07 -23.38 23.09
CA ARG A 405 -21.27 -23.79 21.70
C ARG A 405 -20.27 -23.06 20.82
N PRO A 406 -19.85 -23.65 19.69
CA PRO A 406 -19.10 -22.89 18.70
C PRO A 406 -19.97 -21.74 18.15
N MET A 407 -19.32 -20.71 17.61
CA MET A 407 -20.01 -19.60 16.97
C MET A 407 -19.47 -19.39 15.55
N MET A 408 -20.23 -18.67 14.72
CA MET A 408 -19.79 -18.15 13.41
C MET A 408 -20.19 -16.70 13.28
N LEU A 409 -19.43 -15.98 12.45
CA LEU A 409 -19.70 -14.61 12.03
C LEU A 409 -20.56 -14.63 10.76
N THR A 410 -21.15 -13.50 10.41
CA THR A 410 -21.83 -13.36 9.11
C THR A 410 -20.84 -13.59 7.96
N THR A 411 -19.60 -13.12 8.11
CA THR A 411 -18.50 -13.33 7.17
C THR A 411 -18.07 -14.79 7.04
N ASP A 412 -18.18 -15.61 8.09
CA ASP A 412 -17.92 -17.05 8.01
C ASP A 412 -18.98 -17.75 7.17
N LEU A 413 -20.25 -17.38 7.33
CA LEU A 413 -21.32 -17.96 6.54
C LEU A 413 -21.21 -17.61 5.04
N SER A 414 -20.48 -16.57 4.69
CA SER A 414 -20.13 -16.29 3.29
C SER A 414 -19.40 -17.46 2.63
N MET A 415 -18.60 -18.22 3.39
CA MET A 415 -17.86 -19.41 2.90
C MET A 415 -18.77 -20.55 2.45
N ILE A 416 -20.02 -20.59 2.88
CA ILE A 416 -20.99 -21.61 2.46
C ILE A 416 -22.15 -21.04 1.65
N LYS A 417 -22.30 -19.71 1.57
CA LYS A 417 -23.40 -19.05 0.84
C LYS A 417 -22.97 -18.51 -0.52
N ASP A 418 -21.74 -17.99 -0.66
CA ASP A 418 -21.19 -17.61 -1.96
C ASP A 418 -20.75 -18.86 -2.72
N PRO A 419 -21.21 -19.07 -3.98
CA PRO A 419 -20.91 -20.33 -4.71
C PRO A 419 -19.42 -20.59 -4.96
N ALA A 420 -18.61 -19.54 -5.21
CA ALA A 420 -17.17 -19.67 -5.44
C ALA A 420 -16.44 -20.04 -4.15
N TYR A 421 -16.73 -19.33 -3.06
CA TYR A 421 -16.17 -19.65 -1.75
C TYR A 421 -16.61 -21.02 -1.25
N HIS A 422 -17.88 -21.40 -1.48
CA HIS A 422 -18.39 -22.73 -1.10
C HIS A 422 -17.61 -23.87 -1.78
N ALA A 423 -17.34 -23.75 -3.08
CA ALA A 423 -16.58 -24.76 -3.79
C ALA A 423 -15.17 -24.97 -3.20
N ILE A 424 -14.50 -23.86 -2.85
CA ILE A 424 -13.16 -23.88 -2.25
C ILE A 424 -13.24 -24.42 -0.81
N ALA A 425 -14.13 -23.90 0.02
CA ALA A 425 -14.31 -24.30 1.41
C ALA A 425 -14.65 -25.79 1.52
N LYS A 426 -15.52 -26.32 0.63
CA LYS A 426 -15.87 -27.74 0.56
C LYS A 426 -14.65 -28.59 0.21
N ARG A 427 -13.87 -28.18 -0.79
CA ARG A 427 -12.62 -28.88 -1.16
C ARG A 427 -11.64 -28.92 0.02
N PHE A 428 -11.45 -27.81 0.72
CA PHE A 428 -10.57 -27.73 1.89
C PHE A 428 -11.09 -28.58 3.07
N HIS A 429 -12.42 -28.68 3.24
CA HIS A 429 -13.00 -29.57 4.23
C HIS A 429 -12.76 -31.06 3.91
N GLU A 430 -12.89 -31.42 2.64
CA GLU A 430 -12.69 -32.80 2.14
C GLU A 430 -11.20 -33.19 2.05
N LYS A 431 -10.30 -32.20 1.90
CA LYS A 431 -8.86 -32.42 1.66
C LYS A 431 -8.02 -31.54 2.60
N PRO A 432 -7.85 -31.95 3.84
CA PRO A 432 -7.13 -31.18 4.86
C PRO A 432 -5.73 -30.73 4.46
N GLN A 433 -4.96 -31.56 3.74
CA GLN A 433 -3.60 -31.22 3.31
C GLN A 433 -3.58 -30.10 2.26
N GLU A 434 -4.60 -30.02 1.38
CA GLU A 434 -4.73 -28.90 0.44
C GLU A 434 -5.01 -27.58 1.18
N PHE A 435 -5.83 -27.64 2.25
CA PHE A 435 -6.08 -26.49 3.11
C PHE A 435 -4.82 -26.03 3.84
N GLU A 436 -4.08 -26.96 4.47
CA GLU A 436 -2.83 -26.64 5.18
C GLU A 436 -1.82 -25.98 4.24
N ALA A 437 -1.61 -26.55 3.06
CA ALA A 437 -0.70 -26.00 2.07
C ALA A 437 -1.16 -24.63 1.52
N ALA A 438 -2.48 -24.44 1.32
CA ALA A 438 -3.03 -23.17 0.87
C ALA A 438 -2.89 -22.08 1.95
N PHE A 439 -3.18 -22.40 3.21
CA PHE A 439 -3.03 -21.47 4.32
C PHE A 439 -1.57 -21.11 4.55
N ALA A 440 -0.63 -22.05 4.48
CA ALA A 440 0.80 -21.79 4.64
C ALA A 440 1.31 -20.77 3.58
N ARG A 441 0.93 -20.98 2.30
CA ARG A 441 1.29 -20.04 1.23
C ARG A 441 0.60 -18.69 1.37
N ALA A 442 -0.69 -18.67 1.69
CA ALA A 442 -1.45 -17.43 1.84
C ALA A 442 -0.98 -16.61 3.04
N TRP A 443 -0.64 -17.26 4.16
CA TRP A 443 -0.05 -16.61 5.34
C TRP A 443 1.32 -16.01 5.03
N PHE A 444 2.19 -16.73 4.34
CA PHE A 444 3.48 -16.21 3.91
C PHE A 444 3.30 -15.00 2.97
N LYS A 445 2.41 -15.12 1.98
CA LYS A 445 2.10 -13.99 1.09
C LYS A 445 1.54 -12.79 1.85
N LEU A 446 0.60 -12.99 2.78
CA LEU A 446 0.03 -11.92 3.60
C LEU A 446 1.11 -11.11 4.32
N THR A 447 2.09 -11.78 4.88
CA THR A 447 3.10 -11.18 5.77
C THR A 447 4.39 -10.74 5.07
N HIS A 448 4.61 -11.07 3.77
CA HIS A 448 5.87 -10.79 3.07
C HIS A 448 5.72 -10.07 1.72
N ARG A 449 4.50 -9.89 1.20
CA ARG A 449 4.31 -9.31 -0.15
C ARG A 449 4.73 -7.85 -0.30
N ASP A 450 4.94 -7.15 0.80
CA ASP A 450 5.40 -5.77 0.88
C ASP A 450 6.93 -5.64 1.04
N MET A 451 7.67 -6.76 0.95
CA MET A 451 9.12 -6.78 1.15
C MET A 451 9.95 -6.87 -0.14
N GLY A 452 9.30 -7.00 -1.28
CA GLY A 452 9.98 -7.14 -2.58
C GLY A 452 10.43 -8.56 -2.91
N PRO A 453 11.47 -8.71 -3.75
CA PRO A 453 11.94 -10.01 -4.19
C PRO A 453 12.56 -10.83 -3.07
N GLN A 454 12.55 -12.16 -3.24
CA GLN A 454 13.09 -13.14 -2.28
C GLN A 454 14.54 -12.82 -1.86
N THR A 455 15.35 -12.22 -2.73
CA THR A 455 16.74 -11.84 -2.45
C THR A 455 16.89 -10.77 -1.36
N ARG A 456 15.85 -10.06 -1.01
CA ARG A 456 15.83 -9.09 0.10
C ARG A 456 15.53 -9.73 1.46
N LEU A 457 15.00 -10.95 1.47
CA LEU A 457 14.62 -11.62 2.70
C LEU A 457 15.84 -12.20 3.40
N LEU A 458 15.87 -12.12 4.74
CA LEU A 458 16.99 -12.53 5.59
C LEU A 458 16.61 -13.73 6.44
N GLY A 459 17.61 -14.55 6.75
CA GLY A 459 17.50 -15.67 7.69
C GLY A 459 17.42 -17.05 7.04
N PRO A 460 17.55 -18.11 7.85
CA PRO A 460 17.66 -19.48 7.37
C PRO A 460 16.31 -20.14 6.98
N GLU A 461 15.19 -19.52 7.33
CA GLU A 461 13.84 -20.04 7.04
C GLU A 461 13.19 -19.36 5.83
N VAL A 462 13.95 -18.63 5.02
CA VAL A 462 13.44 -18.02 3.79
C VAL A 462 13.08 -19.11 2.78
N PRO A 463 11.82 -19.22 2.36
CA PRO A 463 11.41 -20.24 1.38
C PRO A 463 11.87 -19.89 -0.03
N GLU A 464 11.70 -20.83 -0.97
CA GLU A 464 11.88 -20.57 -2.40
C GLU A 464 11.02 -19.38 -2.88
N ALA A 465 11.55 -18.66 -3.88
CA ALA A 465 10.87 -17.49 -4.44
C ALA A 465 9.48 -17.83 -4.94
N GLN A 466 8.48 -17.07 -4.50
CA GLN A 466 7.11 -17.19 -4.92
C GLN A 466 6.87 -16.35 -6.20
N LEU A 467 5.95 -16.78 -7.06
CA LEU A 467 5.70 -16.09 -8.33
C LEU A 467 5.32 -14.61 -8.17
N TRP A 468 4.60 -14.25 -7.12
CA TRP A 468 4.21 -12.87 -6.81
C TRP A 468 5.37 -11.98 -6.31
N GLN A 469 6.56 -12.55 -6.08
CA GLN A 469 7.79 -11.82 -5.72
C GLN A 469 8.59 -11.39 -6.96
N ASP A 470 8.02 -11.51 -8.15
CA ASP A 470 8.64 -11.14 -9.43
C ASP A 470 10.04 -11.77 -9.63
N PRO A 471 10.20 -13.10 -9.50
CA PRO A 471 11.50 -13.75 -9.55
C PRO A 471 12.20 -13.52 -10.88
N VAL A 472 13.52 -13.44 -10.82
CA VAL A 472 14.41 -13.35 -12.00
C VAL A 472 15.41 -14.50 -11.95
N PRO A 473 15.96 -14.93 -13.10
CA PRO A 473 17.02 -15.93 -13.13
C PRO A 473 18.26 -15.44 -12.38
N ALA A 474 18.99 -16.33 -11.76
CA ALA A 474 20.30 -16.01 -11.20
C ALA A 474 21.28 -15.62 -12.34
N LEU A 475 22.23 -14.76 -12.03
CA LEU A 475 23.32 -14.42 -12.96
C LEU A 475 24.18 -15.65 -13.21
N ASP A 476 24.31 -16.07 -14.49
CA ASP A 476 24.99 -17.30 -14.92
C ASP A 476 26.21 -17.06 -15.83
N HIS A 477 26.67 -15.81 -15.93
CA HIS A 477 27.73 -15.42 -16.85
C HIS A 477 28.62 -14.29 -16.31
N GLU A 478 29.78 -14.10 -16.93
CA GLU A 478 30.66 -12.99 -16.62
C GLU A 478 30.09 -11.67 -17.14
N LEU A 479 30.14 -10.62 -16.31
CA LEU A 479 29.63 -9.30 -16.62
C LEU A 479 30.53 -8.59 -17.66
N VAL A 480 29.91 -7.67 -18.42
CA VAL A 480 30.61 -6.78 -19.36
C VAL A 480 31.43 -5.74 -18.61
N GLY A 481 32.63 -5.46 -19.07
CA GLY A 481 33.51 -4.41 -18.55
C GLY A 481 33.35 -3.09 -19.31
N ALA A 482 34.16 -2.10 -18.94
CA ALA A 482 34.05 -0.74 -19.46
C ALA A 482 34.24 -0.66 -21.01
N GLU A 483 35.15 -1.47 -21.61
CA GLU A 483 35.37 -1.49 -23.02
C GLU A 483 34.20 -2.07 -23.81
N GLU A 484 33.60 -3.16 -23.29
CA GLU A 484 32.42 -3.76 -23.87
C GLU A 484 31.21 -2.81 -23.76
N ILE A 485 31.01 -2.15 -22.61
CA ILE A 485 29.97 -1.14 -22.40
C ILE A 485 30.10 -0.01 -23.44
N ALA A 486 31.29 0.55 -23.61
CA ALA A 486 31.55 1.59 -24.60
C ALA A 486 31.27 1.10 -26.03
N THR A 487 31.60 -0.15 -26.35
CA THR A 487 31.37 -0.75 -27.67
C THR A 487 29.87 -0.96 -27.91
N LEU A 488 29.12 -1.47 -26.90
CA LEU A 488 27.68 -1.66 -26.97
C LEU A 488 26.93 -0.32 -27.11
N LYS A 489 27.33 0.72 -26.39
CA LYS A 489 26.77 2.08 -26.56
C LYS A 489 26.92 2.57 -28.01
N ARG A 490 28.12 2.41 -28.61
CA ARG A 490 28.32 2.77 -30.02
C ARG A 490 27.44 1.96 -30.97
N GLN A 491 27.30 0.65 -30.78
CA GLN A 491 26.44 -0.20 -31.60
C GLN A 491 24.98 0.19 -31.51
N ILE A 492 24.49 0.49 -30.30
CA ILE A 492 23.12 0.94 -30.05
C ILE A 492 22.86 2.26 -30.76
N LEU A 493 23.75 3.24 -30.62
CA LEU A 493 23.61 4.54 -31.30
C LEU A 493 23.69 4.46 -32.80
N ALA A 494 24.45 3.48 -33.35
CA ALA A 494 24.57 3.23 -34.79
C ALA A 494 23.43 2.37 -35.36
N SER A 495 22.51 1.86 -34.54
CA SER A 495 21.43 0.96 -34.96
C SER A 495 20.31 1.62 -35.77
N GLY A 496 20.26 2.95 -35.79
CA GLY A 496 19.19 3.73 -36.42
C GLY A 496 18.03 4.06 -35.47
N LEU A 497 18.06 3.57 -34.22
CA LEU A 497 17.07 3.95 -33.18
C LEU A 497 17.29 5.40 -32.76
N THR A 498 16.20 6.15 -32.62
CA THR A 498 16.23 7.55 -32.20
C THR A 498 16.42 7.68 -30.69
N THR A 499 16.93 8.84 -30.24
CA THR A 499 17.02 9.19 -28.81
C THR A 499 15.70 8.99 -28.10
N SER A 500 14.59 9.48 -28.66
CA SER A 500 13.25 9.33 -28.09
C SER A 500 12.84 7.86 -27.90
N GLN A 501 13.13 7.00 -28.88
CA GLN A 501 12.80 5.57 -28.80
C GLN A 501 13.58 4.87 -27.67
N LEU A 502 14.88 5.10 -27.58
CA LEU A 502 15.74 4.50 -26.55
C LEU A 502 15.36 4.99 -25.15
N VAL A 503 15.14 6.30 -24.99
CA VAL A 503 14.74 6.90 -23.72
C VAL A 503 13.37 6.37 -23.27
N LYS A 504 12.38 6.29 -24.18
CA LYS A 504 11.04 5.76 -23.86
C LYS A 504 11.08 4.30 -23.47
N ALA A 505 11.86 3.46 -24.15
CA ALA A 505 11.97 2.04 -23.82
C ALA A 505 12.62 1.82 -22.44
N ALA A 506 13.69 2.54 -22.13
CA ALA A 506 14.35 2.47 -20.82
C ALA A 506 13.44 2.97 -19.69
N TRP A 507 12.76 4.10 -19.91
CA TRP A 507 11.79 4.62 -18.93
C TRP A 507 10.62 3.67 -18.71
N ALA A 508 10.04 3.11 -19.78
CA ALA A 508 8.97 2.13 -19.71
C ALA A 508 9.35 0.87 -18.91
N SER A 509 10.63 0.47 -19.01
CA SER A 509 11.17 -0.66 -18.25
C SER A 509 11.32 -0.32 -16.76
N ALA A 510 12.02 0.78 -16.44
CA ALA A 510 12.45 1.11 -15.09
C ALA A 510 11.35 1.78 -14.23
N SER A 511 10.53 2.65 -14.81
CA SER A 511 9.57 3.48 -14.07
C SER A 511 8.37 2.72 -13.50
N THR A 512 8.29 1.41 -13.68
CA THR A 512 7.31 0.54 -13.02
C THR A 512 7.65 0.29 -11.56
N TYR A 513 8.88 0.56 -11.14
CA TYR A 513 9.31 0.36 -9.77
C TYR A 513 8.44 1.12 -8.76
N ARG A 514 8.22 0.49 -7.62
CA ARG A 514 7.53 1.06 -6.46
C ARG A 514 8.39 0.82 -5.21
N ASP A 515 8.86 1.88 -4.59
CA ASP A 515 9.64 1.76 -3.35
C ASP A 515 8.83 1.23 -2.17
N THR A 516 7.52 1.40 -2.21
CA THR A 516 6.59 1.01 -1.16
C THR A 516 6.55 -0.50 -0.91
N ASP A 517 6.66 -1.31 -1.98
CA ASP A 517 6.67 -2.78 -1.90
C ASP A 517 7.81 -3.43 -2.70
N LYS A 518 8.75 -2.60 -3.21
CA LYS A 518 9.95 -3.04 -3.94
C LYS A 518 9.66 -3.88 -5.18
N ARG A 519 8.52 -3.66 -5.84
CA ARG A 519 8.09 -4.34 -7.06
C ARG A 519 8.33 -3.50 -8.30
N GLY A 520 8.40 -4.16 -9.45
CA GLY A 520 8.65 -3.52 -10.75
C GLY A 520 10.14 -3.25 -10.96
N GLY A 521 10.43 -2.31 -11.87
CA GLY A 521 11.81 -1.94 -12.24
C GLY A 521 12.29 -2.59 -13.52
N ALA A 522 13.54 -2.32 -13.87
CA ALA A 522 14.15 -2.72 -15.14
C ALA A 522 14.60 -4.19 -15.16
N ASN A 523 14.89 -4.77 -13.98
CA ASN A 523 15.36 -6.14 -13.88
C ASN A 523 14.28 -7.13 -14.36
N GLY A 524 14.69 -8.15 -15.09
CA GLY A 524 13.76 -9.10 -15.71
C GLY A 524 13.30 -8.69 -17.12
N ALA A 525 13.57 -7.47 -17.60
CA ALA A 525 13.10 -6.95 -18.89
C ALA A 525 11.59 -7.22 -19.13
N ARG A 526 10.75 -7.10 -18.11
CA ARG A 526 9.32 -7.43 -18.21
C ARG A 526 8.54 -6.53 -19.15
N VAL A 527 9.14 -5.40 -19.55
CA VAL A 527 8.58 -4.52 -20.59
C VAL A 527 8.32 -5.25 -21.93
N ARG A 528 8.98 -6.40 -22.19
CA ARG A 528 8.74 -7.27 -23.36
C ARG A 528 7.68 -8.37 -23.11
N LEU A 529 7.21 -8.53 -21.87
CA LEU A 529 6.31 -9.59 -21.46
C LEU A 529 4.91 -9.04 -21.17
N ALA A 530 3.89 -9.90 -21.31
CA ALA A 530 2.56 -9.56 -20.83
C ALA A 530 2.53 -9.55 -19.30
N PRO A 531 1.81 -8.58 -18.67
CA PRO A 531 0.95 -7.58 -19.29
C PRO A 531 1.66 -6.29 -19.67
N GLN A 532 2.90 -6.04 -19.23
CA GLN A 532 3.56 -4.73 -19.31
C GLN A 532 3.78 -4.26 -20.77
N LYS A 533 4.08 -5.18 -21.69
CA LYS A 533 4.26 -4.84 -23.12
C LYS A 533 2.99 -4.26 -23.76
N ASP A 534 1.83 -4.66 -23.23
CA ASP A 534 0.51 -4.33 -23.79
C ASP A 534 -0.10 -3.07 -23.15
N TRP A 535 0.55 -2.47 -22.13
CA TRP A 535 0.05 -1.26 -21.50
C TRP A 535 0.02 -0.09 -22.47
N GLU A 536 -1.08 0.63 -22.48
CA GLU A 536 -1.27 1.79 -23.37
C GLU A 536 -0.13 2.81 -23.25
N VAL A 537 0.31 3.11 -22.03
CA VAL A 537 1.40 4.06 -21.74
C VAL A 537 2.72 3.69 -22.42
N ASN A 538 2.95 2.41 -22.72
CA ASN A 538 4.21 1.92 -23.29
C ASN A 538 4.23 1.97 -24.82
N SER A 539 3.07 2.18 -25.47
CA SER A 539 2.96 2.24 -26.93
C SER A 539 3.62 1.02 -27.60
N SER A 540 2.95 -0.14 -27.52
CA SER A 540 3.51 -1.44 -27.99
C SER A 540 4.15 -1.37 -29.37
N ALA A 541 3.55 -0.64 -30.30
CA ALA A 541 4.11 -0.44 -31.65
C ALA A 541 5.49 0.26 -31.68
N GLU A 542 5.86 1.01 -30.64
CA GLU A 542 7.22 1.58 -30.52
C GLU A 542 8.18 0.57 -29.88
N LEU A 543 7.75 -0.19 -28.88
CA LEU A 543 8.53 -1.27 -28.29
C LEU A 543 8.88 -2.35 -29.35
N ASP A 544 7.92 -2.70 -30.21
CA ASP A 544 8.12 -3.66 -31.31
C ASP A 544 9.20 -3.23 -32.33
N LYS A 545 9.55 -1.94 -32.36
CA LYS A 545 10.67 -1.44 -33.16
C LYS A 545 11.99 -1.50 -32.42
N VAL A 546 11.98 -1.26 -31.11
CA VAL A 546 13.20 -1.13 -30.30
C VAL A 546 13.72 -2.49 -29.84
N LEU A 547 12.85 -3.33 -29.29
CA LEU A 547 13.27 -4.60 -28.68
C LEU A 547 13.98 -5.55 -29.65
N PRO A 548 13.48 -5.82 -30.87
CA PRO A 548 14.17 -6.72 -31.79
C PRO A 548 15.57 -6.23 -32.24
N VAL A 549 15.78 -4.91 -32.28
CA VAL A 549 17.08 -4.33 -32.55
C VAL A 549 18.07 -4.61 -31.43
N LEU A 550 17.63 -4.40 -30.18
CA LEU A 550 18.43 -4.70 -28.99
C LEU A 550 18.70 -6.20 -28.83
N GLU A 551 17.73 -7.07 -29.08
CA GLU A 551 17.90 -8.53 -29.12
C GLU A 551 18.92 -8.97 -30.18
N THR A 552 18.93 -8.30 -31.33
CA THR A 552 19.94 -8.55 -32.37
C THR A 552 21.36 -8.17 -31.90
N ILE A 553 21.49 -7.06 -31.16
CA ILE A 553 22.79 -6.63 -30.58
C ILE A 553 23.20 -7.63 -29.49
N GLN A 554 22.30 -8.04 -28.61
CA GLN A 554 22.52 -9.06 -27.59
C GLN A 554 23.06 -10.37 -28.18
N SER A 555 22.38 -10.88 -29.22
CA SER A 555 22.72 -12.14 -29.84
C SER A 555 24.12 -12.07 -30.53
N LYS A 556 24.42 -10.98 -31.22
CA LYS A 556 25.73 -10.76 -31.86
C LYS A 556 26.85 -10.66 -30.82
N PHE A 557 26.62 -9.95 -29.73
CA PHE A 557 27.58 -9.82 -28.63
C PHE A 557 27.90 -11.17 -28.00
N SER A 558 26.87 -11.93 -27.63
CA SER A 558 27.01 -13.25 -27.02
C SER A 558 27.69 -14.27 -27.91
N ALA A 559 27.50 -14.18 -29.24
CA ALA A 559 28.18 -15.02 -30.20
C ALA A 559 29.68 -14.66 -30.41
N ALA A 560 30.04 -13.39 -30.20
CA ALA A 560 31.40 -12.90 -30.40
C ALA A 560 32.32 -13.04 -29.18
N LYS A 561 31.76 -13.18 -27.97
CA LYS A 561 32.47 -13.18 -26.69
C LYS A 561 32.20 -14.46 -25.91
N ALA A 562 33.11 -15.43 -25.93
CA ALA A 562 32.97 -16.66 -25.15
C ALA A 562 32.95 -16.36 -23.64
N GLY A 563 31.89 -16.79 -22.95
CA GLY A 563 31.72 -16.66 -21.51
C GLY A 563 31.12 -15.35 -21.01
N LYS A 564 31.11 -14.28 -21.81
CA LYS A 564 30.48 -13.01 -21.47
C LYS A 564 29.12 -12.86 -22.16
N LYS A 565 28.13 -12.40 -21.41
CA LYS A 565 26.81 -12.08 -21.95
C LYS A 565 26.35 -10.72 -21.42
N ILE A 566 25.34 -10.17 -22.05
CA ILE A 566 24.57 -9.04 -21.52
C ILE A 566 23.11 -9.38 -21.63
N SER A 567 22.35 -9.09 -20.58
CA SER A 567 20.89 -9.28 -20.59
C SER A 567 20.21 -8.23 -21.48
N LEU A 568 18.99 -8.53 -21.94
CA LEU A 568 18.18 -7.53 -22.62
C LEU A 568 17.78 -6.41 -21.65
N ALA A 569 17.56 -6.74 -20.38
CA ALA A 569 17.31 -5.76 -19.31
C ALA A 569 18.44 -4.72 -19.23
N ASP A 570 19.69 -5.18 -19.19
CA ASP A 570 20.85 -4.29 -19.21
C ASP A 570 20.97 -3.50 -20.52
N LEU A 571 20.70 -4.11 -21.68
CA LEU A 571 20.75 -3.40 -22.96
C LEU A 571 19.69 -2.32 -23.10
N ILE A 572 18.50 -2.52 -22.57
CA ILE A 572 17.44 -1.51 -22.56
C ILE A 572 17.89 -0.29 -21.74
N VAL A 573 18.41 -0.52 -20.54
CA VAL A 573 18.92 0.55 -19.66
C VAL A 573 20.12 1.24 -20.30
N LEU A 574 21.09 0.46 -20.80
CA LEU A 574 22.29 0.98 -21.47
C LEU A 574 21.93 1.83 -22.71
N GLY A 575 20.89 1.42 -23.44
CA GLY A 575 20.36 2.17 -24.58
C GLY A 575 19.84 3.54 -24.19
N GLY A 576 19.11 3.62 -23.08
CA GLY A 576 18.66 4.88 -22.50
C GLY A 576 19.83 5.76 -22.07
N CYS A 577 20.81 5.20 -21.36
CA CYS A 577 22.02 5.92 -20.92
C CYS A 577 22.81 6.47 -22.12
N ALA A 578 23.04 5.66 -23.16
CA ALA A 578 23.72 6.09 -24.37
C ALA A 578 22.97 7.22 -25.09
N ALA A 579 21.65 7.14 -25.14
CA ALA A 579 20.80 8.17 -25.74
C ALA A 579 20.86 9.51 -24.98
N VAL A 580 20.87 9.47 -23.64
CA VAL A 580 21.04 10.64 -22.78
C VAL A 580 22.42 11.28 -22.98
N GLU A 581 23.50 10.50 -22.97
CA GLU A 581 24.86 11.00 -23.24
C GLU A 581 24.97 11.66 -24.63
N ALA A 582 24.38 11.01 -25.65
CA ALA A 582 24.36 11.57 -26.99
C ALA A 582 23.55 12.85 -27.11
N ALA A 583 22.46 12.97 -26.31
CA ALA A 583 21.64 14.18 -26.27
C ALA A 583 22.35 15.33 -25.53
N ALA A 584 23.05 15.05 -24.43
CA ALA A 584 23.88 16.02 -23.71
C ALA A 584 25.02 16.53 -24.60
N LYS A 585 25.66 15.62 -25.35
CA LYS A 585 26.73 16.02 -26.31
C LYS A 585 26.20 16.97 -27.40
N ARG A 586 24.96 16.80 -27.87
CA ARG A 586 24.31 17.77 -28.78
C ARG A 586 24.06 19.14 -28.14
N ALA A 587 23.92 19.21 -26.84
CA ALA A 587 23.86 20.47 -26.09
C ALA A 587 25.24 21.10 -25.84
N GLY A 588 26.34 20.39 -26.14
CA GLY A 588 27.70 20.84 -25.92
C GLY A 588 28.35 20.31 -24.64
N HIS A 589 27.68 19.40 -23.93
CA HIS A 589 28.14 18.84 -22.65
C HIS A 589 28.57 17.38 -22.80
N GLU A 590 29.80 17.06 -22.42
CA GLU A 590 30.28 15.68 -22.36
C GLU A 590 30.09 15.14 -20.94
N ILE A 591 29.12 14.25 -20.78
CA ILE A 591 28.80 13.58 -19.52
C ILE A 591 28.87 12.06 -19.65
N GLN A 592 29.02 11.37 -18.55
CA GLN A 592 28.88 9.92 -18.44
C GLN A 592 27.69 9.60 -17.51
N VAL A 593 26.68 8.90 -18.03
CA VAL A 593 25.59 8.40 -17.24
C VAL A 593 26.03 7.14 -16.51
N PRO A 594 25.92 7.06 -15.18
CA PRO A 594 26.22 5.84 -14.43
C PRO A 594 25.43 4.65 -14.95
N PHE A 595 26.10 3.50 -15.06
CA PHE A 595 25.47 2.24 -15.47
C PHE A 595 26.19 1.08 -14.80
N ALA A 596 25.42 0.22 -14.11
CA ALA A 596 25.89 -1.01 -13.53
C ALA A 596 25.26 -2.22 -14.24
N PRO A 597 26.04 -3.12 -14.86
CA PRO A 597 25.53 -4.36 -15.45
C PRO A 597 25.16 -5.38 -14.37
N GLY A 598 24.37 -6.41 -14.72
CA GLY A 598 24.05 -7.53 -13.82
C GLY A 598 22.56 -7.83 -13.69
N ARG A 599 21.70 -7.12 -14.43
CA ARG A 599 20.28 -7.51 -14.57
C ARG A 599 20.18 -8.79 -15.38
N THR A 600 19.12 -9.56 -15.13
CA THR A 600 18.83 -10.80 -15.88
C THR A 600 17.45 -10.73 -16.52
N ASP A 601 17.15 -11.62 -17.45
CA ASP A 601 15.92 -11.60 -18.23
C ASP A 601 14.91 -12.63 -17.71
N ALA A 602 13.80 -12.20 -17.16
CA ALA A 602 12.71 -13.07 -16.71
C ALA A 602 11.99 -13.71 -17.91
N SER A 603 11.37 -14.84 -17.67
CA SER A 603 10.43 -15.46 -18.62
C SER A 603 8.98 -15.08 -18.31
N GLN A 604 8.06 -15.34 -19.26
CA GLN A 604 6.62 -15.18 -19.01
C GLN A 604 6.15 -16.06 -17.85
N ALA A 605 6.70 -17.27 -17.71
CA ALA A 605 6.36 -18.19 -16.62
C ALA A 605 6.81 -17.68 -15.24
N MET A 606 7.78 -16.76 -15.19
CA MET A 606 8.27 -16.09 -13.98
C MET A 606 7.52 -14.78 -13.68
N THR A 607 6.44 -14.49 -14.40
CA THR A 607 5.66 -13.27 -14.27
C THR A 607 4.24 -13.60 -13.84
N ASP A 608 3.85 -13.20 -12.64
CA ASP A 608 2.46 -13.22 -12.19
C ASP A 608 1.70 -12.10 -12.90
N ALA A 609 1.17 -12.41 -14.09
CA ALA A 609 0.54 -11.42 -14.95
C ALA A 609 -0.63 -10.68 -14.27
N ALA A 610 -1.41 -11.36 -13.43
CA ALA A 610 -2.54 -10.77 -12.74
C ALA A 610 -2.10 -9.74 -11.69
N SER A 611 -1.10 -10.08 -10.87
CA SER A 611 -0.59 -9.14 -9.86
C SER A 611 0.28 -8.06 -10.49
N PHE A 612 1.02 -8.37 -11.55
CA PHE A 612 1.86 -7.40 -12.26
C PHE A 612 1.04 -6.35 -13.03
N ALA A 613 -0.18 -6.68 -13.48
CA ALA A 613 -1.10 -5.73 -14.10
C ALA A 613 -1.48 -4.56 -13.18
N LEU A 614 -1.38 -4.73 -11.86
CA LEU A 614 -1.65 -3.67 -10.89
C LEU A 614 -0.55 -2.58 -10.86
N LEU A 615 0.59 -2.82 -11.51
CA LEU A 615 1.67 -1.83 -11.66
C LEU A 615 1.41 -0.85 -12.81
N GLU A 616 0.41 -1.09 -13.66
CA GLU A 616 0.04 -0.18 -14.75
C GLU A 616 -0.34 1.19 -14.20
N PRO A 617 0.34 2.27 -14.64
CA PRO A 617 0.07 3.59 -14.12
C PRO A 617 -1.24 4.18 -14.69
N GLN A 618 -2.09 4.73 -13.82
CA GLN A 618 -3.25 5.54 -14.24
C GLN A 618 -2.83 6.87 -14.87
N GLY A 619 -1.66 7.36 -14.52
CA GLY A 619 -1.02 8.52 -15.11
C GLY A 619 0.50 8.43 -14.95
N ASP A 620 1.20 8.92 -15.96
CA ASP A 620 2.66 9.07 -15.96
C ASP A 620 3.02 10.47 -16.47
N GLY A 621 3.09 11.42 -15.55
CA GLY A 621 3.40 12.79 -15.86
C GLY A 621 4.78 12.97 -16.52
N PHE A 622 5.71 12.04 -16.30
CA PHE A 622 7.02 12.05 -16.96
C PHE A 622 6.92 11.82 -18.47
N ARG A 623 5.94 11.02 -18.92
CA ARG A 623 5.64 10.78 -20.34
C ARG A 623 4.40 11.54 -20.84
N ASN A 624 3.88 12.47 -20.04
CA ASN A 624 2.65 13.23 -20.35
C ASN A 624 1.45 12.33 -20.70
N TYR A 625 1.28 11.24 -19.93
CA TYR A 625 0.22 10.26 -20.10
C TYR A 625 -0.79 10.32 -18.98
N LEU A 626 -2.06 10.26 -19.34
CA LEU A 626 -3.18 10.11 -18.42
C LEU A 626 -4.19 9.11 -19.02
N GLN A 627 -4.47 8.04 -18.29
CA GLN A 627 -5.45 7.04 -18.71
C GLN A 627 -6.85 7.63 -18.78
N SER A 628 -7.57 7.33 -19.85
CA SER A 628 -8.95 7.82 -20.05
C SER A 628 -9.87 7.43 -18.89
N GLY A 629 -10.68 8.38 -18.42
CA GLY A 629 -11.61 8.17 -17.31
C GLY A 629 -10.98 8.28 -15.90
N THR A 630 -9.69 8.58 -15.79
CA THR A 630 -9.03 8.86 -14.51
C THR A 630 -9.63 10.12 -13.86
N LYS A 631 -9.98 10.03 -12.57
CA LYS A 631 -10.58 11.13 -11.81
C LYS A 631 -9.57 11.99 -11.05
N ARG A 632 -8.40 11.43 -10.75
CA ARG A 632 -7.30 12.15 -10.09
C ARG A 632 -6.67 13.14 -11.05
N ARG A 633 -6.22 14.29 -10.55
CA ARG A 633 -5.54 15.29 -11.37
C ARG A 633 -4.16 14.79 -11.81
N ALA A 634 -3.77 15.10 -13.04
CA ALA A 634 -2.49 14.65 -13.59
C ALA A 634 -1.26 15.11 -12.78
N PRO A 635 -1.19 16.35 -12.21
CA PRO A 635 -0.10 16.74 -11.31
C PRO A 635 -0.03 15.93 -10.01
N GLU A 636 -1.17 15.50 -9.45
CA GLU A 636 -1.18 14.62 -8.26
C GLU A 636 -0.62 13.24 -8.59
N LEU A 637 -0.94 12.71 -9.77
CA LEU A 637 -0.41 11.43 -10.24
C LEU A 637 1.08 11.52 -10.57
N LEU A 638 1.57 12.69 -11.01
CA LEU A 638 3.01 12.94 -11.17
C LEU A 638 3.74 12.84 -9.84
N VAL A 639 3.23 13.55 -8.80
CA VAL A 639 3.83 13.51 -7.45
C VAL A 639 3.78 12.10 -6.86
N ASP A 640 2.64 11.42 -6.98
CA ASP A 640 2.49 10.03 -6.53
C ASP A 640 3.48 9.07 -7.21
N ARG A 641 3.71 9.23 -8.53
CA ARG A 641 4.71 8.45 -9.25
C ARG A 641 6.13 8.80 -8.82
N ALA A 642 6.42 10.07 -8.59
CA ALA A 642 7.73 10.52 -8.13
C ALA A 642 8.05 9.98 -6.73
N ASP A 643 7.07 9.95 -5.82
CA ASP A 643 7.18 9.32 -4.50
C ASP A 643 7.47 7.82 -4.61
N LEU A 644 6.70 7.08 -5.43
CA LEU A 644 6.95 5.65 -5.69
C LEU A 644 8.35 5.37 -6.25
N LEU A 645 8.96 6.33 -6.94
CA LEU A 645 10.32 6.26 -7.47
C LEU A 645 11.37 6.89 -6.53
N ARG A 646 11.02 7.22 -5.29
CA ARG A 646 11.89 7.89 -4.31
C ARG A 646 12.56 9.16 -4.84
N LEU A 647 11.86 9.91 -5.66
CA LEU A 647 12.39 11.15 -6.23
C LEU A 647 12.12 12.35 -5.31
N SER A 648 13.12 13.18 -5.16
CA SER A 648 12.95 14.51 -4.59
C SER A 648 12.27 15.45 -5.60
N ALA A 649 11.76 16.60 -5.13
CA ALA A 649 11.15 17.60 -6.00
C ALA A 649 12.13 18.14 -7.07
N PRO A 650 13.43 18.42 -6.78
CA PRO A 650 14.41 18.72 -7.83
C PRO A 650 14.60 17.60 -8.85
N GLU A 651 14.76 16.33 -8.42
CA GLU A 651 14.90 15.19 -9.33
C GLU A 651 13.67 15.00 -10.23
N MET A 652 12.46 15.13 -9.67
CA MET A 652 11.22 15.13 -10.46
C MET A 652 11.23 16.25 -11.50
N THR A 653 11.67 17.47 -11.13
CA THR A 653 11.68 18.64 -12.03
C THR A 653 12.61 18.43 -13.20
N VAL A 654 13.85 18.00 -12.96
CA VAL A 654 14.81 17.80 -14.07
C VAL A 654 14.41 16.63 -14.97
N LEU A 655 13.84 15.56 -14.41
CA LEU A 655 13.35 14.41 -15.18
C LEU A 655 12.18 14.78 -16.09
N VAL A 656 11.18 15.50 -15.58
CA VAL A 656 10.05 15.95 -16.43
C VAL A 656 10.58 16.86 -17.54
N ALA A 657 11.35 17.89 -17.21
CA ALA A 657 11.87 18.84 -18.17
C ALA A 657 12.75 18.17 -19.25
N GLY A 658 13.67 17.29 -18.85
CA GLY A 658 14.54 16.58 -19.75
C GLY A 658 13.80 15.58 -20.65
N LEU A 659 12.86 14.81 -20.11
CA LEU A 659 12.05 13.88 -20.89
C LEU A 659 11.19 14.60 -21.93
N ARG A 660 10.70 15.82 -21.65
CA ARG A 660 9.99 16.65 -22.64
C ARG A 660 10.90 17.01 -23.81
N VAL A 661 12.08 17.56 -23.55
CA VAL A 661 13.01 17.97 -24.62
C VAL A 661 13.59 16.77 -25.39
N LEU A 662 13.68 15.61 -24.77
CA LEU A 662 14.09 14.34 -25.40
C LEU A 662 12.96 13.69 -26.22
N GLY A 663 11.74 14.23 -26.17
CA GLY A 663 10.60 13.73 -26.94
C GLY A 663 10.03 12.41 -26.40
N ALA A 664 10.06 12.22 -25.08
CA ALA A 664 9.60 10.99 -24.41
C ALA A 664 8.08 10.92 -24.22
N ASN A 665 7.32 11.92 -24.66
CA ASN A 665 5.87 11.97 -24.51
C ASN A 665 5.17 10.76 -25.13
N HIS A 666 4.16 10.24 -24.45
CA HIS A 666 3.26 9.21 -24.94
C HIS A 666 2.60 9.66 -26.25
N GLY A 667 2.43 8.73 -27.21
CA GLY A 667 1.79 9.00 -28.51
C GLY A 667 2.50 10.07 -29.37
N GLY A 668 3.71 10.49 -28.98
CA GLY A 668 4.43 11.56 -29.68
C GLY A 668 3.82 12.94 -29.51
N SER A 669 3.00 13.16 -28.47
CA SER A 669 2.42 14.45 -28.11
C SER A 669 3.44 15.56 -28.06
N LYS A 670 3.08 16.77 -28.52
CA LYS A 670 3.92 17.97 -28.49
C LYS A 670 3.63 18.87 -27.29
N HIS A 671 2.65 18.56 -26.47
CA HIS A 671 2.39 19.32 -25.25
C HIS A 671 3.56 19.21 -24.28
N GLY A 672 4.04 20.33 -23.79
CA GLY A 672 5.20 20.40 -22.91
C GLY A 672 6.56 20.34 -23.61
N VAL A 673 6.62 20.15 -24.95
CA VAL A 673 7.90 20.16 -25.70
C VAL A 673 8.29 21.61 -25.97
N PHE A 674 8.75 22.32 -24.91
CA PHE A 674 9.10 23.74 -24.98
C PHE A 674 10.53 23.94 -25.44
N THR A 675 10.88 23.41 -26.63
CA THR A 675 12.23 23.55 -27.21
C THR A 675 12.15 23.62 -28.73
N SER A 676 13.06 24.38 -29.33
CA SER A 676 13.30 24.39 -30.78
C SER A 676 14.33 23.30 -31.21
N ARG A 677 14.95 22.61 -30.22
CA ARG A 677 16.00 21.60 -30.42
C ARG A 677 15.58 20.22 -29.89
N PRO A 678 14.45 19.62 -30.34
CA PRO A 678 14.00 18.32 -29.79
C PRO A 678 15.07 17.24 -29.94
N GLY A 679 15.25 16.42 -28.89
CA GLY A 679 16.29 15.39 -28.82
C GLY A 679 17.64 15.90 -28.31
N THR A 680 17.76 17.19 -27.97
CA THR A 680 18.91 17.78 -27.25
C THR A 680 18.59 17.89 -25.78
N LEU A 681 19.44 17.42 -24.90
CA LEU A 681 19.24 17.52 -23.46
C LEU A 681 19.66 18.93 -23.00
N SER A 682 18.69 19.80 -22.83
CA SER A 682 18.87 21.20 -22.44
C SER A 682 17.81 21.61 -21.42
N ASN A 683 18.02 22.73 -20.74
CA ASN A 683 17.06 23.33 -19.83
C ASN A 683 15.97 24.14 -20.54
N ASP A 684 15.85 24.05 -21.87
CA ASP A 684 14.92 24.82 -22.71
C ASP A 684 13.47 24.76 -22.20
N PHE A 685 13.03 23.61 -21.68
CA PHE A 685 11.68 23.48 -21.11
C PHE A 685 11.41 24.52 -20.02
N LEU A 686 12.34 24.66 -19.07
CA LEU A 686 12.17 25.56 -17.91
C LEU A 686 12.35 27.02 -18.32
N VAL A 687 13.34 27.30 -19.17
CA VAL A 687 13.57 28.63 -19.74
C VAL A 687 12.32 29.13 -20.48
N ASN A 688 11.75 28.32 -21.37
CA ASN A 688 10.58 28.69 -22.16
C ASN A 688 9.29 28.69 -21.33
N LEU A 689 9.15 27.84 -20.31
CA LEU A 689 8.00 27.88 -19.40
C LEU A 689 7.90 29.20 -18.64
N LEU A 690 9.06 29.72 -18.21
CA LEU A 690 9.16 30.95 -17.41
C LEU A 690 9.35 32.22 -18.24
N ASP A 691 9.32 32.14 -19.58
CA ASP A 691 9.49 33.28 -20.49
C ASP A 691 8.38 34.31 -20.28
N LEU A 692 8.76 35.54 -19.92
CA LEU A 692 7.83 36.64 -19.65
C LEU A 692 7.06 37.13 -20.88
N ASP A 693 7.52 36.80 -22.11
CA ASP A 693 6.74 37.07 -23.33
C ASP A 693 5.50 36.18 -23.42
N LEU A 694 5.45 35.08 -22.69
CA LEU A 694 4.32 34.14 -22.76
C LEU A 694 3.18 34.51 -21.81
N GLU A 695 1.98 34.46 -22.33
CA GLU A 695 0.73 34.43 -21.57
C GLU A 695 0.09 33.05 -21.73
N TRP A 696 -0.07 32.32 -20.64
CA TRP A 696 -0.69 30.99 -20.66
C TRP A 696 -2.21 31.11 -20.59
N ARG A 697 -2.92 30.46 -21.52
CA ARG A 697 -4.39 30.46 -21.59
C ARG A 697 -4.90 29.04 -21.71
N LYS A 698 -5.94 28.70 -20.96
CA LYS A 698 -6.61 27.40 -21.10
C LYS A 698 -7.34 27.36 -22.46
N SER A 699 -7.08 26.36 -23.28
CA SER A 699 -7.66 26.19 -24.60
C SER A 699 -8.46 24.88 -24.76
N GLY A 700 -8.36 23.94 -23.82
CA GLY A 700 -9.08 22.67 -23.87
C GLY A 700 -9.13 21.99 -22.49
N ASP A 701 -9.60 20.75 -22.48
CA ASP A 701 -9.55 19.93 -21.29
C ASP A 701 -8.10 19.52 -21.04
N ASP A 702 -7.52 20.02 -19.95
CA ASP A 702 -6.10 19.91 -19.59
C ASP A 702 -5.10 20.34 -20.68
N VAL A 703 -5.50 21.26 -21.58
CA VAL A 703 -4.62 21.84 -22.59
C VAL A 703 -4.54 23.34 -22.41
N TYR A 704 -3.30 23.87 -22.47
CA TYR A 704 -2.97 25.28 -22.32
C TYR A 704 -2.09 25.75 -23.47
N GLU A 705 -2.31 26.99 -23.91
CA GLU A 705 -1.54 27.65 -24.96
C GLU A 705 -0.69 28.77 -24.39
N GLY A 706 0.61 28.75 -24.63
CA GLY A 706 1.56 29.83 -24.38
C GLY A 706 1.56 30.78 -25.56
N VAL A 707 0.91 31.91 -25.41
CA VAL A 707 0.74 32.93 -26.45
C VAL A 707 1.79 34.03 -26.26
N SER A 708 2.58 34.34 -27.29
CA SER A 708 3.54 35.45 -27.25
C SER A 708 2.78 36.78 -27.10
N ARG A 709 3.12 37.56 -26.10
CA ARG A 709 2.56 38.92 -25.86
C ARG A 709 2.92 39.88 -26.98
N ALA A 710 4.14 39.69 -27.55
CA ALA A 710 4.64 40.52 -28.63
C ALA A 710 3.92 40.30 -29.94
N THR A 711 3.53 39.04 -30.27
CA THR A 711 2.98 38.70 -31.59
C THR A 711 1.53 38.21 -31.60
N GLY A 712 0.98 37.89 -30.41
CA GLY A 712 -0.34 37.29 -30.28
C GLY A 712 -0.44 35.85 -30.81
N LYS A 713 0.69 35.21 -31.16
CA LYS A 713 0.68 33.86 -31.74
C LYS A 713 0.99 32.81 -30.63
N VAL A 714 0.34 31.65 -30.78
CA VAL A 714 0.68 30.47 -29.95
C VAL A 714 2.11 30.03 -30.28
N LYS A 715 2.98 30.00 -29.26
CA LYS A 715 4.35 29.53 -29.35
C LYS A 715 4.48 28.09 -28.87
N TRP A 716 3.82 27.77 -27.76
CA TRP A 716 3.88 26.44 -27.13
C TRP A 716 2.48 25.98 -26.72
N THR A 717 2.35 24.65 -26.52
CA THR A 717 1.16 24.08 -25.87
C THR A 717 1.62 23.14 -24.76
N GLY A 718 0.92 23.12 -23.63
CA GLY A 718 1.25 22.31 -22.46
C GLY A 718 0.03 21.76 -21.77
N THR A 719 0.24 20.91 -20.77
CA THR A 719 -0.78 20.35 -19.87
C THR A 719 -0.62 20.93 -18.47
N SER A 720 -1.54 20.58 -17.57
CA SER A 720 -1.40 20.95 -16.14
C SER A 720 -0.11 20.41 -15.51
N VAL A 721 0.37 19.23 -15.97
CA VAL A 721 1.66 18.67 -15.55
C VAL A 721 2.83 19.58 -15.91
N ASP A 722 2.79 20.21 -17.06
CA ASP A 722 3.85 21.11 -17.50
C ASP A 722 3.80 22.45 -16.77
N LEU A 723 2.58 23.01 -16.62
CA LEU A 723 2.38 24.34 -16.04
C LEU A 723 2.54 24.38 -14.52
N VAL A 724 2.42 23.24 -13.83
CA VAL A 724 2.58 23.23 -12.37
C VAL A 724 3.97 23.67 -11.92
N PHE A 725 5.00 23.44 -12.75
CA PHE A 725 6.38 23.89 -12.48
C PHE A 725 6.55 25.41 -12.52
N GLY A 726 5.63 26.13 -13.17
CA GLY A 726 5.59 27.60 -13.16
C GLY A 726 4.58 28.19 -12.18
N SER A 727 3.60 27.40 -11.69
CA SER A 727 2.47 27.89 -10.88
C SER A 727 2.54 27.48 -9.40
N ASN A 728 3.04 26.29 -9.07
CA ASN A 728 3.30 25.91 -7.68
C ASN A 728 4.56 26.63 -7.18
N SER A 729 4.47 27.38 -6.09
CA SER A 729 5.55 28.24 -5.60
C SER A 729 6.87 27.49 -5.31
N GLN A 730 6.79 26.29 -4.78
CA GLN A 730 7.97 25.46 -4.49
C GLN A 730 8.60 24.91 -5.78
N LEU A 731 7.79 24.35 -6.68
CA LEU A 731 8.30 23.85 -7.97
C LEU A 731 8.82 24.99 -8.83
N ARG A 732 8.18 26.17 -8.78
CA ARG A 732 8.67 27.36 -9.48
C ARG A 732 10.04 27.81 -8.96
N ALA A 733 10.25 27.86 -7.65
CA ALA A 733 11.54 28.20 -7.08
C ALA A 733 12.65 27.24 -7.55
N ILE A 734 12.35 25.93 -7.68
CA ILE A 734 13.28 24.93 -8.24
C ILE A 734 13.49 25.16 -9.75
N ALA A 735 12.40 25.41 -10.49
CA ALA A 735 12.46 25.68 -11.93
C ALA A 735 13.31 26.93 -12.24
N GLU A 736 13.23 27.99 -11.44
CA GLU A 736 14.03 29.20 -11.59
C GLU A 736 15.52 28.96 -11.42
N VAL A 737 15.93 28.02 -10.55
CA VAL A 737 17.35 27.63 -10.43
C VAL A 737 17.86 27.01 -11.74
N TYR A 738 17.10 26.10 -12.32
CA TYR A 738 17.51 25.41 -13.56
C TYR A 738 17.28 26.23 -14.83
N ALA A 739 16.49 27.29 -14.77
CA ALA A 739 16.27 28.20 -15.90
C ALA A 739 17.30 29.33 -15.97
N GLY A 740 18.21 29.45 -15.01
CA GLY A 740 19.27 30.47 -15.00
C GLY A 740 20.23 30.32 -16.18
N ASP A 741 20.82 31.42 -16.62
CA ASP A 741 21.73 31.46 -17.78
C ASP A 741 23.00 30.60 -17.59
N ASP A 742 23.38 30.33 -16.35
CA ASP A 742 24.53 29.52 -15.94
C ASP A 742 24.17 28.07 -15.57
N ALA A 743 22.90 27.64 -15.71
CA ALA A 743 22.39 26.41 -15.14
C ALA A 743 22.31 25.22 -16.11
N GLU A 744 22.61 25.39 -17.42
CA GLU A 744 22.40 24.30 -18.39
C GLU A 744 23.25 23.06 -18.05
N LEU A 745 24.53 23.23 -17.68
CA LEU A 745 25.39 22.11 -17.28
C LEU A 745 24.84 21.42 -16.01
N LYS A 746 24.52 22.20 -14.99
CA LYS A 746 23.93 21.66 -13.75
C LYS A 746 22.66 20.87 -14.03
N PHE A 747 21.77 21.38 -14.89
CA PHE A 747 20.56 20.67 -15.29
C PHE A 747 20.88 19.31 -15.95
N VAL A 748 21.87 19.28 -16.86
CA VAL A 748 22.27 18.07 -17.55
C VAL A 748 22.85 17.03 -16.60
N GLU A 749 23.70 17.46 -15.66
CA GLU A 749 24.30 16.59 -14.65
C GLU A 749 23.26 16.03 -13.69
N ASP A 750 22.39 16.88 -13.13
CA ASP A 750 21.34 16.48 -12.22
C ASP A 750 20.31 15.55 -12.91
N PHE A 751 19.99 15.81 -14.19
CA PHE A 751 19.17 14.90 -14.99
C PHE A 751 19.83 13.52 -15.10
N ALA A 752 21.14 13.48 -15.42
CA ALA A 752 21.86 12.21 -15.60
C ALA A 752 21.90 11.39 -14.29
N GLN A 753 22.07 12.05 -13.14
CA GLN A 753 22.03 11.39 -11.82
C GLN A 753 20.63 10.88 -11.49
N ALA A 754 19.61 11.72 -11.66
CA ALA A 754 18.21 11.31 -11.41
C ALA A 754 17.78 10.18 -12.37
N TRP A 755 18.21 10.21 -13.62
CA TRP A 755 18.00 9.15 -14.59
C TRP A 755 18.64 7.83 -14.13
N ALA A 756 19.93 7.85 -13.76
CA ALA A 756 20.64 6.66 -13.28
C ALA A 756 19.97 6.09 -12.02
N LYS A 757 19.55 6.95 -11.08
CA LYS A 757 18.81 6.54 -9.89
C LYS A 757 17.57 5.74 -10.27
N VAL A 758 16.73 6.23 -11.18
CA VAL A 758 15.50 5.50 -11.58
C VAL A 758 15.86 4.17 -12.28
N MET A 759 16.91 4.13 -13.08
CA MET A 759 17.35 2.89 -13.74
C MET A 759 17.83 1.82 -12.77
N ASP A 760 18.32 2.20 -11.58
CA ASP A 760 18.96 1.31 -10.61
C ASP A 760 18.12 1.05 -9.33
N LEU A 761 16.88 1.57 -9.23
CA LEU A 761 16.04 1.42 -8.02
C LEU A 761 15.80 -0.03 -7.61
N ASP A 762 15.74 -0.96 -8.57
CA ASP A 762 15.54 -2.39 -8.34
C ASP A 762 16.84 -3.20 -8.22
N ARG A 763 17.99 -2.52 -8.15
CA ARG A 763 19.34 -3.14 -8.04
C ARG A 763 19.75 -3.29 -6.58
N PHE A 764 19.06 -4.16 -5.85
CA PHE A 764 19.32 -4.44 -4.44
C PHE A 764 20.71 -5.08 -4.18
N ASP A 765 21.34 -5.59 -5.21
CA ASP A 765 22.70 -6.12 -5.18
C ASP A 765 23.78 -5.01 -5.12
N LEU A 766 23.46 -3.78 -5.53
CA LEU A 766 24.37 -2.62 -5.46
C LEU A 766 24.30 -1.90 -4.10
N GLN A 767 23.27 -2.17 -3.31
CA GLN A 767 23.01 -1.50 -2.04
C GLN A 767 23.56 -2.28 -0.82
N ARG A 768 24.34 -3.34 -1.05
CA ARG A 768 24.94 -4.18 0.00
C ARG A 768 26.34 -3.77 0.35
#